data_8be96a404592dada03d2b4dcda732c56
#
_entry.id   8be96a404592dada03d2b4dcda732c56
#
_cell.length_a   1.000
_cell.length_b   1.000
_cell.length_c   1.000
_cell.angle_alpha   90.00
_cell.angle_beta   90.00
_cell.angle_gamma   90.00
#
_symmetry.space_group_name_H-M   'P 1'
#
loop_
_entity.id
_entity.type
_entity.pdbx_description
1 polymer ?
#
loop_
_entity_poly.entity_id
_entity_poly.type
_entity_poly.pdbx_seq_one_letter_code
_entity_poly.pdbx_strand_id
1 'polypeptide(L)'
;MLKLLPSPSRPPATILNRQNPFAQAAPALVRPALVIPVLVIPVLVIPVLAALVFLEATCSMGIAQEAPQAIRATSTQWVQIPAGRFLMGSHVSAKQVLDDFREYQTDIDQIIDEHPQHPVEITKPFLMAKTEVTVGQFRAFVEATGYKTRAELDGKGGWGFDPVTKRCDQRDPRFSWQETGYPQTDSHPVVNVTWEDCQAYCRWLSIQENRIVRLPTEAEWEYSNRANTNTYYNLGNSPLDVLAQARTLKPNPKTISQAIQNLVIDPDAPPFPVPVGSYPPNAMGLHDMHGNVWEWTSDWYDKLYYSYSPAKDPQGPKQGSVKVRRGGGWNSFPMWARSSFRNWNDIDTRCANLGFRVVAELSPLEIKQHEKSQSVSLLFVGDIMLDNGPGNAVSNGKDPFEKCAKLLLDADVTVGNLECVLGKGGKQVNNTYIFRGASDSPKHLKKYFHALSLANNHAMDFGPDGLIGCVDVLTKADIGFFGAGRDLQAARSGLMLDVKGRKIVLLGYNDFRKEDYQATENRAGIMPLNSDWVIEDIRTAKQAWNADIVIPFIHWGNEMKHAPTQEQRTQAKRWIDAGATAVIGGHPHVTQTIDSHRGRPIVYSLGNFVFDYYPVDPAIWYGWAIRLTIPPVGSPLGSQTPEDVLIDWETITVAMDPQGLPHPVDLNE
;
A
#
# COMPACT_ATOMS: atom_id res chain seq x y z
N MET A 1 -1.75 -51.22 -7.37
CA MET A 1 -3.04 -50.59 -7.73
C MET A 1 -3.48 -49.73 -6.54
N LEU A 2 -3.09 -48.48 -6.49
CA LEU A 2 -3.57 -47.53 -5.51
C LEU A 2 -4.46 -46.52 -6.25
N LYS A 3 -5.73 -46.53 -5.88
CA LYS A 3 -6.70 -45.53 -6.37
C LYS A 3 -6.49 -44.22 -5.61
N LEU A 4 -6.08 -43.20 -6.31
CA LEU A 4 -6.12 -41.82 -5.86
C LEU A 4 -7.58 -41.33 -5.88
N LEU A 5 -8.11 -40.96 -4.71
CA LEU A 5 -9.37 -40.24 -4.58
C LEU A 5 -9.12 -38.73 -4.75
N PRO A 6 -9.96 -37.99 -5.44
CA PRO A 6 -9.81 -36.54 -5.59
C PRO A 6 -10.09 -35.83 -4.27
N SER A 7 -9.24 -34.88 -3.91
CA SER A 7 -9.45 -33.98 -2.78
C SER A 7 -10.68 -33.08 -3.02
N PRO A 8 -11.51 -32.81 -2.01
CA PRO A 8 -12.64 -31.90 -2.13
C PRO A 8 -12.14 -30.46 -2.26
N SER A 9 -12.52 -29.78 -3.32
CA SER A 9 -12.34 -28.35 -3.52
C SER A 9 -13.16 -27.60 -2.48
N ARG A 10 -12.50 -26.89 -1.57
CA ARG A 10 -13.15 -25.95 -0.65
C ARG A 10 -13.60 -24.70 -1.44
N PRO A 11 -14.85 -24.23 -1.27
CA PRO A 11 -15.24 -22.94 -1.82
C PRO A 11 -14.46 -21.81 -1.12
N PRO A 12 -14.12 -20.72 -1.81
CA PRO A 12 -13.39 -19.62 -1.21
C PRO A 12 -14.21 -18.93 -0.12
N ALA A 13 -13.54 -18.58 0.97
CA ALA A 13 -14.10 -17.70 1.98
C ALA A 13 -14.52 -16.36 1.34
N THR A 14 -15.60 -15.76 1.82
CA THR A 14 -16.10 -14.49 1.33
C THR A 14 -15.02 -13.40 1.49
N ILE A 15 -14.51 -12.88 0.39
CA ILE A 15 -13.58 -11.75 0.38
C ILE A 15 -14.39 -10.48 0.37
N LEU A 16 -14.41 -9.75 1.48
CA LEU A 16 -14.92 -8.39 1.56
C LEU A 16 -13.82 -7.42 1.19
N ASN A 17 -13.86 -6.90 -0.03
CA ASN A 17 -12.96 -5.84 -0.48
C ASN A 17 -13.65 -4.49 -0.25
N ARG A 18 -13.20 -3.74 0.74
CA ARG A 18 -13.71 -2.38 1.02
C ARG A 18 -12.67 -1.34 0.64
N GLN A 19 -12.96 -0.65 -0.45
CA GLN A 19 -12.32 0.63 -0.76
C GLN A 19 -12.98 1.73 0.07
N ASN A 20 -12.16 2.65 0.54
CA ASN A 20 -12.54 3.81 1.34
C ASN A 20 -13.64 4.64 0.62
N PRO A 21 -14.79 5.00 1.22
CA PRO A 21 -15.93 5.59 0.54
C PRO A 21 -15.77 7.06 0.11
N PHE A 22 -14.58 7.66 0.23
CA PHE A 22 -14.38 9.09 -0.08
C PHE A 22 -13.80 9.41 -1.47
N ALA A 23 -13.73 8.47 -2.38
CA ALA A 23 -13.23 8.72 -3.73
C ALA A 23 -14.14 8.15 -4.81
N GLN A 24 -15.36 8.67 -4.95
CA GLN A 24 -16.09 8.55 -6.20
C GLN A 24 -17.03 9.74 -6.42
N ALA A 25 -16.67 10.58 -7.38
CA ALA A 25 -17.54 11.55 -8.00
C ALA A 25 -18.55 10.82 -8.91
N ALA A 26 -19.82 11.15 -8.79
CA ALA A 26 -20.91 10.59 -9.58
C ALA A 26 -20.83 10.99 -11.06
N PRO A 27 -21.32 10.14 -11.98
CA PRO A 27 -21.44 10.52 -13.39
C PRO A 27 -22.65 11.42 -13.64
N ALA A 28 -22.44 12.37 -14.52
CA ALA A 28 -23.43 13.33 -15.01
C ALA A 28 -24.62 12.65 -15.69
N LEU A 29 -25.83 13.00 -15.27
CA LEU A 29 -27.06 12.81 -16.05
C LEU A 29 -27.51 14.14 -16.65
N VAL A 30 -27.67 14.14 -17.94
CA VAL A 30 -28.08 15.23 -18.81
C VAL A 30 -29.59 15.33 -18.87
N ARG A 31 -30.10 16.61 -18.71
CA ARG A 31 -31.26 17.25 -19.34
C ARG A 31 -32.53 17.49 -18.53
N PRO A 32 -33.37 18.47 -19.00
CA PRO A 32 -33.20 19.56 -19.99
C PRO A 32 -33.48 20.98 -19.45
N ALA A 33 -33.17 21.95 -20.30
CA ALA A 33 -33.38 23.38 -20.14
C ALA A 33 -34.86 23.81 -20.02
N LEU A 34 -35.12 24.79 -19.19
CA LEU A 34 -36.28 25.68 -19.32
C LEU A 34 -35.83 27.13 -19.19
N VAL A 35 -36.26 27.94 -20.14
CA VAL A 35 -35.94 29.34 -20.38
C VAL A 35 -36.99 30.22 -19.71
N ILE A 36 -36.61 31.51 -19.39
CA ILE A 36 -37.43 32.71 -19.23
C ILE A 36 -37.60 33.26 -17.80
N PRO A 37 -37.70 34.57 -17.61
CA PRO A 37 -37.01 35.73 -18.21
C PRO A 37 -36.40 36.71 -17.18
N VAL A 38 -35.68 37.64 -17.74
CA VAL A 38 -35.08 38.85 -17.16
C VAL A 38 -36.12 39.78 -16.53
N LEU A 39 -35.86 40.30 -15.33
CA LEU A 39 -36.47 41.54 -14.85
C LEU A 39 -35.37 42.47 -14.32
N VAL A 40 -35.22 43.56 -15.00
CA VAL A 40 -34.36 44.72 -14.66
C VAL A 40 -35.22 45.70 -13.84
N ILE A 41 -34.69 46.32 -12.79
CA ILE A 41 -34.98 47.71 -12.31
C ILE A 41 -34.19 47.99 -10.99
N PRO A 42 -33.94 49.22 -10.50
CA PRO A 42 -32.69 49.95 -10.72
C PRO A 42 -31.96 50.37 -9.42
N VAL A 43 -30.80 50.95 -9.65
CA VAL A 43 -29.90 51.66 -8.74
C VAL A 43 -30.62 52.69 -7.85
N LEU A 44 -30.34 52.71 -6.54
CA LEU A 44 -30.32 53.97 -5.76
C LEU A 44 -29.14 53.95 -4.76
N VAL A 45 -28.40 55.01 -4.83
CA VAL A 45 -27.24 55.41 -4.05
C VAL A 45 -27.68 55.91 -2.67
N ILE A 46 -26.98 55.56 -1.59
CA ILE A 46 -26.68 56.48 -0.44
C ILE A 46 -25.47 55.94 0.34
N PRO A 47 -24.57 56.80 0.79
CA PRO A 47 -23.19 56.46 1.18
C PRO A 47 -22.89 56.55 2.68
N VAL A 48 -21.69 55.96 3.04
CA VAL A 48 -20.83 56.39 4.16
C VAL A 48 -21.44 56.31 5.58
N LEU A 49 -21.17 55.22 6.28
CA LEU A 49 -20.74 55.16 7.68
C LEU A 49 -20.58 53.68 8.14
N ALA A 50 -19.49 53.04 7.80
CA ALA A 50 -19.06 51.79 8.41
C ALA A 50 -17.58 51.51 8.10
N ALA A 51 -16.75 52.49 8.36
CA ALA A 51 -15.31 52.32 8.36
C ALA A 51 -14.82 52.54 9.78
N LEU A 52 -14.90 51.51 10.65
CA LEU A 52 -14.18 51.46 11.93
C LEU A 52 -14.57 50.25 12.80
N VAL A 53 -14.92 49.08 12.27
CA VAL A 53 -15.04 47.82 13.07
C VAL A 53 -14.58 46.62 12.26
N PHE A 54 -13.68 46.76 11.30
CA PHE A 54 -13.12 45.62 10.57
C PHE A 54 -11.59 45.69 10.53
N LEU A 55 -10.95 45.71 11.69
CA LEU A 55 -9.49 45.62 11.76
C LEU A 55 -8.99 44.64 12.84
N GLU A 56 -9.72 43.60 13.14
CA GLU A 56 -9.19 42.53 14.04
C GLU A 56 -9.66 41.10 13.68
N ALA A 57 -10.04 40.81 12.44
CA ALA A 57 -10.42 39.46 12.04
C ALA A 57 -9.85 39.00 10.70
N THR A 58 -8.66 39.49 10.31
CA THR A 58 -7.97 39.03 9.08
C THR A 58 -6.55 38.56 9.36
N CYS A 59 -6.42 37.62 10.31
CA CYS A 59 -5.17 36.92 10.49
C CYS A 59 -5.47 35.42 10.74
N SER A 60 -5.92 34.70 9.71
CA SER A 60 -5.87 33.23 9.61
C SER A 60 -6.75 32.72 8.46
N MET A 61 -6.63 33.26 7.26
CA MET A 61 -6.92 32.51 6.05
C MET A 61 -5.72 32.70 5.14
N GLY A 62 -4.76 31.76 5.26
CA GLY A 62 -3.75 31.55 4.26
C GLY A 62 -4.45 31.14 2.97
N ILE A 63 -4.76 32.10 2.11
CA ILE A 63 -5.08 31.84 0.71
C ILE A 63 -3.81 31.21 0.16
N ALA A 64 -3.83 29.89 -0.03
CA ALA A 64 -2.86 29.23 -0.87
C ALA A 64 -3.03 29.85 -2.27
N GLN A 65 -2.24 30.87 -2.56
CA GLN A 65 -2.16 31.49 -3.86
C GLN A 65 -1.67 30.39 -4.81
N GLU A 66 -2.53 29.90 -5.70
CA GLU A 66 -2.11 28.93 -6.71
C GLU A 66 -0.91 29.52 -7.45
N ALA A 67 0.21 28.82 -7.38
CA ALA A 67 1.42 29.22 -8.09
C ALA A 67 1.08 29.43 -9.58
N PRO A 68 1.64 30.46 -10.23
CA PRO A 68 1.40 30.72 -11.64
C PRO A 68 1.66 29.47 -12.47
N GLN A 69 0.88 29.24 -13.53
CA GLN A 69 0.94 28.04 -14.37
C GLN A 69 2.36 27.72 -14.89
N ALA A 70 3.20 28.74 -15.09
CA ALA A 70 4.62 28.60 -15.45
C ALA A 70 5.47 27.93 -14.35
N ILE A 71 5.18 28.18 -13.07
CA ILE A 71 5.89 27.57 -11.93
C ILE A 71 5.49 26.10 -11.78
N ARG A 72 4.24 25.73 -12.11
CA ARG A 72 3.79 24.33 -12.09
C ARG A 72 4.46 23.47 -13.16
N ALA A 73 4.80 24.02 -14.33
CA ALA A 73 5.46 23.31 -15.41
C ALA A 73 6.94 22.95 -15.12
N THR A 74 7.58 23.66 -14.17
CA THR A 74 8.99 23.48 -13.81
C THR A 74 9.19 22.69 -12.50
N SER A 75 8.14 22.46 -11.70
CA SER A 75 8.24 21.70 -10.45
C SER A 75 8.41 20.20 -10.72
N THR A 76 9.31 19.55 -9.97
CA THR A 76 9.47 18.11 -10.02
C THR A 76 8.24 17.42 -9.42
N GLN A 77 7.63 16.51 -10.17
CA GLN A 77 6.59 15.64 -9.65
C GLN A 77 7.24 14.40 -9.02
N TRP A 78 7.01 14.21 -7.75
CA TRP A 78 7.59 13.11 -6.98
C TRP A 78 6.62 11.94 -6.85
N VAL A 79 7.18 10.73 -6.97
CA VAL A 79 6.54 9.46 -6.58
C VAL A 79 7.30 8.92 -5.39
N GLN A 80 6.58 8.55 -4.34
CA GLN A 80 7.19 7.93 -3.18
C GLN A 80 7.38 6.44 -3.42
N ILE A 81 8.64 6.00 -3.33
CA ILE A 81 9.03 4.61 -3.50
C ILE A 81 9.19 3.98 -2.11
N PRO A 82 8.46 2.91 -1.80
CA PRO A 82 8.55 2.28 -0.49
C PRO A 82 9.90 1.57 -0.31
N ALA A 83 10.33 1.40 0.94
CA ALA A 83 11.36 0.43 1.28
C ALA A 83 10.90 -0.98 0.88
N GLY A 84 11.84 -1.87 0.53
CA GLY A 84 11.45 -3.22 0.14
C GLY A 84 12.60 -4.06 -0.38
N ARG A 85 12.29 -5.31 -0.75
CA ARG A 85 13.26 -6.28 -1.27
C ARG A 85 12.89 -6.69 -2.68
N PHE A 86 13.90 -6.93 -3.50
CA PHE A 86 13.72 -7.43 -4.86
C PHE A 86 14.90 -8.30 -5.28
N LEU A 87 14.77 -8.96 -6.41
CA LEU A 87 15.85 -9.69 -7.05
C LEU A 87 16.46 -8.81 -8.14
N MET A 88 17.66 -8.30 -7.91
CA MET A 88 18.41 -7.48 -8.85
C MET A 88 19.15 -8.35 -9.85
N GLY A 89 19.11 -7.96 -11.13
CA GLY A 89 19.75 -8.72 -12.20
C GLY A 89 18.76 -9.61 -13.01
N SER A 90 19.28 -10.37 -13.98
CA SER A 90 18.47 -11.18 -14.88
C SER A 90 17.92 -12.45 -14.23
N HIS A 91 16.62 -12.69 -14.42
CA HIS A 91 15.92 -13.88 -13.89
C HIS A 91 16.18 -15.16 -14.71
N VAL A 92 16.77 -15.02 -15.88
CA VAL A 92 17.15 -16.13 -16.77
C VAL A 92 18.64 -16.07 -17.09
N SER A 93 19.20 -17.15 -17.54
CA SER A 93 20.63 -17.19 -17.92
C SER A 93 20.95 -16.28 -19.11
N ALA A 94 22.19 -15.81 -19.20
CA ALA A 94 22.66 -15.02 -20.33
C ALA A 94 22.43 -15.74 -21.69
N LYS A 95 22.61 -17.07 -21.72
CA LYS A 95 22.31 -17.87 -22.91
C LYS A 95 20.83 -17.80 -23.28
N GLN A 96 19.93 -17.90 -22.30
CA GLN A 96 18.49 -17.79 -22.58
C GLN A 96 18.13 -16.41 -23.12
N VAL A 97 18.71 -15.33 -22.57
CA VAL A 97 18.52 -13.98 -23.11
C VAL A 97 18.94 -13.91 -24.57
N LEU A 98 20.11 -14.47 -24.94
CA LEU A 98 20.57 -14.51 -26.33
C LEU A 98 19.62 -15.33 -27.23
N ASP A 99 19.08 -16.43 -26.71
CA ASP A 99 18.13 -17.26 -27.46
C ASP A 99 16.78 -16.54 -27.65
N ASP A 100 16.29 -15.82 -26.66
CA ASP A 100 15.03 -15.07 -26.70
C ASP A 100 15.11 -13.81 -27.58
N PHE A 101 16.33 -13.26 -27.77
CA PHE A 101 16.60 -12.04 -28.53
C PHE A 101 17.62 -12.25 -29.66
N ARG A 102 17.65 -13.46 -30.23
CA ARG A 102 18.67 -13.87 -31.23
C ARG A 102 18.70 -13.01 -32.50
N GLU A 103 17.60 -12.34 -32.83
CA GLU A 103 17.50 -11.43 -33.96
C GLU A 103 18.42 -10.22 -33.83
N TYR A 104 18.84 -9.85 -32.60
CA TYR A 104 19.72 -8.69 -32.36
C TYR A 104 21.21 -9.02 -32.39
N GLN A 105 21.59 -10.29 -32.56
CA GLN A 105 22.98 -10.78 -32.72
C GLN A 105 23.93 -10.22 -31.68
N THR A 106 23.47 -10.13 -30.40
CA THR A 106 24.24 -9.57 -29.29
C THR A 106 25.28 -10.57 -28.79
N ASP A 107 26.45 -10.09 -28.36
CA ASP A 107 27.46 -10.92 -27.70
C ASP A 107 27.06 -11.18 -26.23
N ILE A 108 27.41 -12.37 -25.75
CA ILE A 108 27.21 -12.76 -24.35
C ILE A 108 27.91 -11.79 -23.38
N ASP A 109 29.03 -11.22 -23.79
CA ASP A 109 29.79 -10.26 -23.00
C ASP A 109 29.04 -8.96 -22.70
N GLN A 110 27.99 -8.64 -23.47
CA GLN A 110 27.15 -7.45 -23.29
C GLN A 110 26.01 -7.68 -22.30
N ILE A 111 25.78 -8.91 -21.85
CA ILE A 111 24.65 -9.26 -20.97
C ILE A 111 25.08 -10.13 -19.77
N ILE A 112 26.31 -10.61 -19.75
CA ILE A 112 26.79 -11.45 -18.64
C ILE A 112 26.89 -10.68 -17.31
N ASP A 113 27.04 -9.38 -17.37
CA ASP A 113 27.13 -8.47 -16.21
C ASP A 113 25.80 -8.23 -15.49
N GLU A 114 24.68 -8.74 -16.08
CA GLU A 114 23.38 -8.80 -15.41
C GLU A 114 23.30 -9.96 -14.40
N HIS A 115 24.38 -10.75 -14.24
CA HIS A 115 24.42 -11.97 -13.43
C HIS A 115 25.53 -11.90 -12.37
N PRO A 116 25.35 -12.63 -11.23
CA PRO A 116 24.17 -13.42 -10.88
C PRO A 116 22.99 -12.54 -10.47
N GLN A 117 21.73 -13.02 -10.68
CA GLN A 117 20.60 -12.42 -9.99
C GLN A 117 20.77 -12.62 -8.48
N HIS A 118 20.57 -11.58 -7.68
CA HIS A 118 20.80 -11.59 -6.25
C HIS A 118 19.77 -10.77 -5.48
N PRO A 119 19.51 -11.09 -4.20
CA PRO A 119 18.57 -10.35 -3.39
C PRO A 119 19.18 -9.00 -2.95
N VAL A 120 18.39 -7.94 -3.11
CA VAL A 120 18.73 -6.58 -2.65
C VAL A 120 17.58 -6.03 -1.81
N GLU A 121 17.92 -5.34 -0.74
CA GLU A 121 17.02 -4.61 0.15
C GLU A 121 17.28 -3.11 0.05
N ILE A 122 16.27 -2.35 -0.36
CA ILE A 122 16.21 -0.89 -0.22
C ILE A 122 15.64 -0.62 1.18
N THR A 123 16.50 -0.16 2.09
CA THR A 123 16.15 -0.11 3.53
C THR A 123 15.30 1.07 3.92
N LYS A 124 15.27 2.14 3.11
CA LYS A 124 14.51 3.36 3.38
C LYS A 124 13.64 3.75 2.21
N PRO A 125 12.42 4.23 2.45
CA PRO A 125 11.63 4.84 1.40
C PRO A 125 12.30 6.13 0.91
N PHE A 126 12.09 6.44 -0.37
CA PHE A 126 12.63 7.64 -1.01
C PHE A 126 11.65 8.21 -2.02
N LEU A 127 11.89 9.42 -2.49
CA LEU A 127 11.14 10.03 -3.57
C LEU A 127 11.89 9.83 -4.88
N MET A 128 11.20 9.47 -5.96
CA MET A 128 11.75 9.43 -7.31
C MET A 128 10.95 10.36 -8.22
N ALA A 129 11.62 11.11 -9.07
CA ALA A 129 10.95 11.92 -10.07
C ALA A 129 10.08 11.04 -10.97
N LYS A 130 8.82 11.43 -11.15
CA LYS A 130 7.81 10.67 -11.91
C LYS A 130 8.26 10.37 -13.34
N THR A 131 9.05 11.27 -13.91
CA THR A 131 9.60 11.21 -15.28
C THR A 131 11.08 11.57 -15.25
N GLU A 132 11.75 11.48 -16.39
CA GLU A 132 13.06 12.10 -16.59
C GLU A 132 12.99 13.61 -16.37
N VAL A 133 14.12 14.24 -16.06
CA VAL A 133 14.23 15.70 -16.00
C VAL A 133 14.00 16.29 -17.39
N THR A 134 13.10 17.28 -17.47
CA THR A 134 12.73 17.88 -18.74
C THR A 134 13.64 19.02 -19.17
N VAL A 135 13.63 19.36 -20.45
CA VAL A 135 14.29 20.56 -21.01
C VAL A 135 13.87 21.82 -20.27
N GLY A 136 12.55 21.98 -19.96
CA GLY A 136 12.03 23.14 -19.24
C GLY A 136 12.55 23.22 -17.80
N GLN A 137 12.63 22.09 -17.10
CA GLN A 137 13.21 22.04 -15.75
C GLN A 137 14.72 22.36 -15.76
N PHE A 138 15.45 21.81 -16.72
CA PHE A 138 16.89 22.09 -16.87
C PHE A 138 17.14 23.55 -17.30
N ARG A 139 16.29 24.11 -18.14
CA ARG A 139 16.32 25.54 -18.52
C ARG A 139 16.17 26.43 -17.29
N ALA A 140 15.22 26.16 -16.42
CA ALA A 140 15.04 26.91 -15.17
C ALA A 140 16.29 26.88 -14.28
N PHE A 141 16.98 25.74 -14.21
CA PHE A 141 18.26 25.62 -13.52
C PHE A 141 19.33 26.54 -14.16
N VAL A 142 19.50 26.47 -15.48
CA VAL A 142 20.47 27.28 -16.21
C VAL A 142 20.18 28.77 -16.06
N GLU A 143 18.93 29.18 -16.19
CA GLU A 143 18.52 30.58 -16.04
C GLU A 143 18.74 31.11 -14.62
N ALA A 144 18.44 30.29 -13.61
CA ALA A 144 18.61 30.67 -12.20
C ALA A 144 20.07 30.77 -11.76
N THR A 145 20.98 30.03 -12.40
CA THR A 145 22.37 29.89 -11.93
C THR A 145 23.39 30.45 -12.89
N GLY A 146 23.04 30.72 -14.15
CA GLY A 146 23.99 31.02 -15.21
C GLY A 146 24.92 29.85 -15.57
N TYR A 147 24.52 28.59 -15.20
CA TYR A 147 25.33 27.39 -15.43
C TYR A 147 25.59 27.18 -16.93
N LYS A 148 26.81 26.76 -17.24
CA LYS A 148 27.22 26.33 -18.57
C LYS A 148 27.55 24.85 -18.55
N THR A 149 26.90 24.08 -19.41
CA THR A 149 27.18 22.63 -19.53
C THR A 149 28.57 22.37 -20.12
N ARG A 150 29.07 21.17 -19.90
CA ARG A 150 30.35 20.74 -20.49
C ARG A 150 30.37 20.89 -22.03
N ALA A 151 29.22 20.61 -22.69
CA ALA A 151 29.09 20.77 -24.14
C ALA A 151 29.29 22.21 -24.60
N GLU A 152 28.89 23.19 -23.80
CA GLU A 152 29.02 24.63 -24.09
C GLU A 152 30.44 25.16 -23.74
N LEU A 153 31.06 24.57 -22.70
CA LEU A 153 32.36 25.08 -22.17
C LEU A 153 33.59 24.64 -22.96
N ASP A 154 33.60 23.38 -23.46
CA ASP A 154 34.82 22.84 -24.06
C ASP A 154 34.92 23.00 -25.58
N GLY A 155 33.88 23.57 -26.19
CA GLY A 155 33.79 23.82 -27.64
C GLY A 155 33.69 22.56 -28.51
N LYS A 156 33.55 21.37 -27.89
CA LYS A 156 33.42 20.10 -28.61
C LYS A 156 31.95 19.71 -28.86
N GLY A 157 31.02 20.34 -28.16
CA GLY A 157 29.59 20.02 -28.23
C GLY A 157 29.26 18.61 -27.75
N GLY A 158 28.12 18.13 -28.15
CA GLY A 158 27.59 16.78 -27.86
C GLY A 158 27.46 15.93 -29.11
N TRP A 159 26.91 14.72 -28.94
CA TRP A 159 26.46 13.88 -30.05
C TRP A 159 24.97 14.14 -30.29
N GLY A 160 24.65 14.84 -31.38
CA GLY A 160 23.28 15.10 -31.82
C GLY A 160 22.95 14.41 -33.13
N PHE A 161 21.70 14.53 -33.54
CA PHE A 161 21.26 14.02 -34.82
C PHE A 161 21.62 15.01 -35.95
N ASP A 162 22.43 14.57 -36.90
CA ASP A 162 22.72 15.36 -38.11
C ASP A 162 21.67 15.03 -39.16
N PRO A 163 20.79 15.98 -39.56
CA PRO A 163 19.74 15.73 -40.54
C PRO A 163 20.25 15.49 -41.97
N VAL A 164 21.50 15.88 -42.24
CA VAL A 164 22.14 15.69 -43.57
C VAL A 164 22.66 14.26 -43.70
N THR A 165 23.45 13.82 -42.68
CA THR A 165 24.00 12.44 -42.69
C THR A 165 23.01 11.41 -42.13
N LYS A 166 21.96 11.85 -41.47
CA LYS A 166 20.96 11.02 -40.72
C LYS A 166 21.60 10.13 -39.65
N ARG A 167 22.65 10.61 -39.00
CA ARG A 167 23.48 9.87 -38.02
C ARG A 167 23.62 10.64 -36.69
N CYS A 168 23.91 9.90 -35.63
CA CYS A 168 24.25 10.42 -34.31
C CYS A 168 25.64 9.93 -33.88
N ASP A 169 26.60 9.87 -34.78
CA ASP A 169 27.88 9.16 -34.58
C ASP A 169 29.08 10.07 -34.33
N GLN A 170 28.92 11.39 -34.33
CA GLN A 170 29.99 12.34 -34.16
C GLN A 170 29.63 13.44 -33.17
N ARG A 171 30.63 13.88 -32.40
CA ARG A 171 30.52 15.13 -31.61
C ARG A 171 30.61 16.31 -32.58
N ASP A 172 29.73 17.29 -32.35
CA ASP A 172 29.72 18.53 -33.12
C ASP A 172 29.44 19.70 -32.16
N PRO A 173 30.19 20.82 -32.25
CA PRO A 173 29.98 22.03 -31.45
C PRO A 173 28.55 22.59 -31.50
N ARG A 174 27.77 22.28 -32.53
CA ARG A 174 26.36 22.67 -32.64
C ARG A 174 25.46 22.05 -31.60
N PHE A 175 25.81 20.83 -31.12
CA PHE A 175 24.92 20.06 -30.30
C PHE A 175 25.17 20.28 -28.80
N SER A 176 24.09 20.59 -28.11
CA SER A 176 24.01 20.78 -26.67
C SER A 176 22.64 20.31 -26.16
N TRP A 177 22.34 20.55 -24.90
CA TRP A 177 20.99 20.33 -24.37
C TRP A 177 19.93 21.24 -25.03
N GLN A 178 20.31 22.35 -25.61
CA GLN A 178 19.42 23.30 -26.31
C GLN A 178 19.20 22.89 -27.79
N GLU A 179 20.19 22.28 -28.41
CA GLU A 179 20.18 21.87 -29.81
C GLU A 179 20.60 20.41 -29.93
N THR A 180 19.69 19.55 -30.23
CA THR A 180 19.90 18.09 -30.31
C THR A 180 19.93 17.56 -31.75
N GLY A 181 19.62 18.44 -32.72
CA GLY A 181 19.48 18.10 -34.12
C GLY A 181 18.11 17.50 -34.50
N TYR A 182 17.21 17.39 -33.54
CA TYR A 182 15.80 17.03 -33.70
C TYR A 182 14.87 17.96 -32.91
N PRO A 183 13.61 18.10 -33.29
CA PRO A 183 12.66 18.95 -32.60
C PRO A 183 12.45 18.51 -31.14
N GLN A 184 12.53 19.45 -30.22
CA GLN A 184 12.22 19.25 -28.79
C GLN A 184 11.44 20.43 -28.24
N THR A 185 10.70 20.21 -27.18
CA THR A 185 9.95 21.22 -26.40
C THR A 185 10.36 21.13 -24.94
N ASP A 186 9.90 22.06 -24.12
CA ASP A 186 10.17 22.07 -22.67
C ASP A 186 9.71 20.79 -21.95
N SER A 187 8.79 20.04 -22.52
CA SER A 187 8.29 18.77 -21.97
C SER A 187 9.08 17.52 -22.43
N HIS A 188 10.05 17.65 -23.32
CA HIS A 188 10.94 16.55 -23.68
C HIS A 188 11.99 16.30 -22.60
N PRO A 189 12.53 15.07 -22.48
CA PRO A 189 13.65 14.81 -21.58
C PRO A 189 14.89 15.61 -21.99
N VAL A 190 15.59 16.18 -21.03
CA VAL A 190 16.88 16.83 -21.30
C VAL A 190 17.94 15.78 -21.63
N VAL A 191 18.70 16.04 -22.67
CA VAL A 191 19.80 15.19 -23.15
C VAL A 191 21.04 16.01 -23.46
N ASN A 192 22.11 15.39 -23.90
CA ASN A 192 23.41 16.06 -24.13
C ASN A 192 23.99 16.71 -22.87
N VAL A 193 23.75 16.09 -21.73
CA VAL A 193 24.27 16.47 -20.40
C VAL A 193 25.22 15.39 -19.89
N THR A 194 26.37 15.80 -19.35
CA THR A 194 27.32 14.90 -18.71
C THR A 194 26.82 14.46 -17.34
N TRP A 195 27.43 13.44 -16.77
CA TRP A 195 27.15 13.03 -15.39
C TRP A 195 27.34 14.18 -14.38
N GLU A 196 28.38 15.00 -14.61
CA GLU A 196 28.64 16.16 -13.74
C GLU A 196 27.61 17.30 -13.92
N ASP A 197 27.09 17.52 -15.14
CA ASP A 197 25.98 18.45 -15.38
C ASP A 197 24.73 18.01 -14.59
N CYS A 198 24.45 16.70 -14.57
CA CYS A 198 23.35 16.14 -13.79
C CYS A 198 23.56 16.36 -12.28
N GLN A 199 24.78 16.18 -11.78
CA GLN A 199 25.11 16.45 -10.38
C GLN A 199 24.97 17.95 -10.03
N ALA A 200 25.30 18.84 -10.96
CA ALA A 200 25.10 20.28 -10.76
C ALA A 200 23.61 20.63 -10.63
N TYR A 201 22.77 20.05 -11.50
CA TYR A 201 21.33 20.16 -11.40
C TYR A 201 20.80 19.63 -10.06
N CYS A 202 21.24 18.44 -9.63
CA CYS A 202 20.84 17.86 -8.34
C CYS A 202 21.18 18.79 -7.15
N ARG A 203 22.37 19.38 -7.13
CA ARG A 203 22.79 20.34 -6.07
C ARG A 203 21.88 21.57 -6.06
N TRP A 204 21.59 22.14 -7.22
CA TRP A 204 20.67 23.28 -7.32
C TRP A 204 19.26 22.91 -6.83
N LEU A 205 18.70 21.79 -7.30
CA LEU A 205 17.37 21.35 -6.92
C LEU A 205 17.28 21.02 -5.42
N SER A 206 18.37 20.51 -4.82
CA SER A 206 18.44 20.27 -3.37
C SER A 206 18.21 21.55 -2.56
N ILE A 207 18.76 22.68 -3.03
CA ILE A 207 18.56 23.99 -2.39
C ILE A 207 17.13 24.47 -2.60
N GLN A 208 16.57 24.31 -3.81
CA GLN A 208 15.23 24.77 -4.11
C GLN A 208 14.17 24.02 -3.29
N GLU A 209 14.35 22.73 -3.09
CA GLU A 209 13.39 21.88 -2.39
C GLU A 209 13.70 21.63 -0.91
N ASN A 210 14.79 22.25 -0.42
CA ASN A 210 15.28 22.10 0.96
C ASN A 210 15.37 20.61 1.39
N ARG A 211 15.87 19.75 0.51
CA ARG A 211 16.09 18.31 0.74
C ARG A 211 17.26 17.79 -0.09
N ILE A 212 17.83 16.65 0.29
CA ILE A 212 18.91 16.03 -0.50
C ILE A 212 18.30 15.44 -1.78
N VAL A 213 18.69 16.02 -2.92
CA VAL A 213 18.37 15.50 -4.26
C VAL A 213 19.64 14.98 -4.90
N ARG A 214 19.57 13.81 -5.54
CA ARG A 214 20.70 13.14 -6.17
C ARG A 214 20.25 12.27 -7.36
N LEU A 215 21.20 11.72 -8.10
CA LEU A 215 20.90 10.63 -9.02
C LEU A 215 20.53 9.36 -8.23
N PRO A 216 19.65 8.50 -8.78
CA PRO A 216 19.36 7.21 -8.17
C PRO A 216 20.61 6.32 -8.19
N THR A 217 20.75 5.41 -7.22
CA THR A 217 21.66 4.28 -7.38
C THR A 217 21.12 3.33 -8.46
N GLU A 218 21.97 2.50 -9.04
CA GLU A 218 21.55 1.47 -9.98
C GLU A 218 20.47 0.55 -9.39
N ALA A 219 20.62 0.20 -8.11
CA ALA A 219 19.64 -0.63 -7.39
C ALA A 219 18.31 0.08 -7.15
N GLU A 220 18.30 1.35 -6.75
CA GLU A 220 17.08 2.15 -6.62
C GLU A 220 16.35 2.28 -7.95
N TRP A 221 17.10 2.48 -9.04
CA TRP A 221 16.57 2.57 -10.38
C TRP A 221 15.91 1.25 -10.80
N GLU A 222 16.61 0.11 -10.66
CA GLU A 222 16.07 -1.20 -11.07
C GLU A 222 14.89 -1.63 -10.21
N TYR A 223 14.94 -1.41 -8.88
CA TYR A 223 13.83 -1.64 -7.98
C TYR A 223 12.56 -0.90 -8.41
N SER A 224 12.72 0.39 -8.69
CA SER A 224 11.63 1.26 -9.11
C SER A 224 11.10 0.92 -10.51
N ASN A 225 11.99 0.53 -11.43
CA ASN A 225 11.61 0.07 -12.77
C ASN A 225 10.78 -1.23 -12.69
N ARG A 226 11.24 -2.22 -11.93
CA ARG A 226 10.57 -3.51 -11.80
C ARG A 226 9.17 -3.42 -11.20
N ALA A 227 8.94 -2.51 -10.27
CA ALA A 227 7.64 -2.32 -9.62
C ALA A 227 7.00 -3.65 -9.20
N ASN A 228 7.77 -4.48 -8.47
CA ASN A 228 7.43 -5.82 -7.97
C ASN A 228 7.36 -6.94 -9.05
N THR A 229 7.81 -6.72 -10.26
CA THR A 229 7.93 -7.80 -11.27
C THR A 229 9.33 -8.43 -11.28
N ASN A 230 9.41 -9.69 -11.71
CA ASN A 230 10.67 -10.38 -11.99
C ASN A 230 10.69 -10.90 -13.43
N THR A 231 10.33 -10.02 -14.36
CA THR A 231 10.24 -10.28 -15.81
C THR A 231 11.27 -9.45 -16.58
N TYR A 232 11.38 -9.61 -17.87
CA TYR A 232 12.26 -8.78 -18.72
C TYR A 232 11.91 -7.29 -18.59
N TYR A 233 10.62 -6.97 -18.53
CA TYR A 233 10.10 -5.61 -18.42
C TYR A 233 9.07 -5.56 -17.29
N ASN A 234 8.77 -4.38 -16.77
CA ASN A 234 7.67 -4.22 -15.80
C ASN A 234 6.28 -4.52 -16.41
N LEU A 235 6.21 -4.70 -17.71
CA LEU A 235 5.03 -5.08 -18.50
C LEU A 235 4.93 -6.60 -18.77
N GLY A 236 5.93 -7.39 -18.36
CA GLY A 236 6.01 -8.83 -18.65
C GLY A 236 7.26 -9.20 -19.47
N ASN A 237 7.21 -10.33 -20.19
CA ASN A 237 8.35 -10.84 -20.95
C ASN A 237 8.29 -10.55 -22.47
N SER A 238 7.19 -9.98 -22.96
CA SER A 238 7.00 -9.76 -24.40
C SER A 238 7.66 -8.46 -24.89
N PRO A 239 8.61 -8.51 -25.82
CA PRO A 239 9.14 -7.31 -26.47
C PRO A 239 8.07 -6.48 -27.20
N LEU A 240 6.97 -7.11 -27.62
CA LEU A 240 5.88 -6.43 -28.33
C LEU A 240 5.13 -5.46 -27.40
N ASP A 241 5.01 -5.80 -26.11
CA ASP A 241 4.35 -4.93 -25.14
C ASP A 241 5.17 -3.65 -24.91
N VAL A 242 6.51 -3.78 -24.88
CA VAL A 242 7.41 -2.63 -24.80
C VAL A 242 7.34 -1.75 -26.06
N LEU A 243 7.30 -2.36 -27.24
CA LEU A 243 7.15 -1.61 -28.49
C LEU A 243 5.83 -0.83 -28.57
N ALA A 244 4.80 -1.29 -27.86
CA ALA A 244 3.50 -0.63 -27.80
C ALA A 244 3.42 0.45 -26.70
N GLN A 245 4.19 0.30 -25.63
CA GLN A 245 4.05 1.10 -24.41
C GLN A 245 5.33 1.83 -23.98
N ALA A 246 6.34 1.90 -24.84
CA ALA A 246 7.59 2.61 -24.59
C ALA A 246 8.20 3.14 -25.89
N ARG A 247 9.01 4.20 -25.79
CA ARG A 247 9.69 4.77 -26.95
C ARG A 247 11.02 4.05 -27.19
N THR A 248 10.98 3.02 -28.00
CA THR A 248 12.14 2.21 -28.42
C THR A 248 12.17 2.07 -29.94
N LEU A 249 13.33 1.64 -30.49
CA LEU A 249 13.49 1.39 -31.90
C LEU A 249 12.72 0.13 -32.30
N LYS A 250 11.85 0.24 -33.30
CA LYS A 250 11.15 -0.92 -33.87
C LYS A 250 12.11 -1.76 -34.68
N PRO A 251 12.20 -3.07 -34.47
CA PRO A 251 13.06 -3.94 -35.25
C PRO A 251 12.57 -3.99 -36.69
N ASN A 252 13.44 -3.62 -37.64
CA ASN A 252 13.28 -3.87 -39.06
C ASN A 252 14.35 -4.88 -39.48
N PRO A 253 14.00 -6.06 -40.00
CA PRO A 253 14.98 -7.10 -40.34
C PRO A 253 16.06 -6.66 -41.33
N LYS A 254 15.79 -5.63 -42.12
CA LYS A 254 16.78 -5.08 -43.08
C LYS A 254 17.75 -4.08 -42.43
N THR A 255 17.41 -3.51 -41.28
CA THR A 255 18.16 -2.42 -40.60
C THR A 255 18.88 -2.88 -39.34
N ILE A 256 18.53 -4.02 -38.75
CA ILE A 256 19.15 -4.52 -37.49
C ILE A 256 20.67 -4.61 -37.65
N SER A 257 21.16 -5.22 -38.71
CA SER A 257 22.61 -5.37 -38.95
C SER A 257 23.31 -4.02 -39.20
N GLN A 258 22.64 -3.06 -39.84
CA GLN A 258 23.16 -1.73 -40.11
C GLN A 258 23.02 -0.79 -38.91
N ALA A 259 21.92 -0.88 -38.15
CA ALA A 259 21.70 -0.07 -36.97
C ALA A 259 22.67 -0.43 -35.81
N ILE A 260 23.03 -1.71 -35.68
CA ILE A 260 24.05 -2.17 -34.73
C ILE A 260 25.44 -1.67 -35.12
N GLN A 261 25.76 -1.66 -36.42
CA GLN A 261 27.08 -1.27 -36.90
C GLN A 261 27.27 0.25 -37.03
N ASN A 262 26.23 1.03 -37.30
CA ASN A 262 26.37 2.42 -37.72
C ASN A 262 25.45 3.45 -37.00
N LEU A 263 24.67 3.07 -35.95
CA LEU A 263 23.68 3.99 -35.34
C LEU A 263 22.76 4.67 -36.41
N VAL A 264 22.49 4.01 -37.51
CA VAL A 264 21.65 4.55 -38.59
C VAL A 264 20.20 4.49 -38.16
N ILE A 265 19.61 5.65 -38.00
CA ILE A 265 18.19 5.83 -37.74
C ILE A 265 17.43 5.59 -39.07
N ASP A 266 16.29 4.89 -38.99
CA ASP A 266 15.39 4.74 -40.15
C ASP A 266 14.99 6.15 -40.64
N PRO A 267 15.39 6.53 -41.90
CA PRO A 267 15.14 7.86 -42.39
C PRO A 267 13.66 8.18 -42.57
N ASP A 268 12.81 7.16 -42.70
CA ASP A 268 11.39 7.34 -42.99
C ASP A 268 10.54 7.44 -41.69
N ALA A 269 11.12 7.09 -40.52
CA ALA A 269 10.48 7.18 -39.25
C ALA A 269 11.52 7.34 -38.10
N PRO A 270 12.22 8.47 -37.98
CA PRO A 270 13.16 8.67 -36.88
C PRO A 270 12.41 8.66 -35.53
N PRO A 271 12.68 7.67 -34.68
CA PRO A 271 11.98 7.55 -33.40
C PRO A 271 12.59 8.46 -32.36
N PHE A 272 12.63 9.78 -32.59
CA PHE A 272 13.15 10.74 -31.60
C PHE A 272 12.43 10.62 -30.25
N PRO A 273 13.00 11.12 -29.14
CA PRO A 273 12.34 11.17 -27.86
C PRO A 273 10.96 11.83 -27.98
N VAL A 274 10.06 11.45 -27.08
CA VAL A 274 8.74 12.07 -26.96
C VAL A 274 8.67 12.86 -25.65
N PRO A 275 7.71 13.78 -25.50
CA PRO A 275 7.44 14.42 -24.21
C PRO A 275 7.34 13.38 -23.09
N VAL A 276 7.94 13.66 -21.96
CA VAL A 276 7.93 12.75 -20.80
C VAL A 276 6.49 12.43 -20.37
N GLY A 277 6.24 11.20 -19.91
CA GLY A 277 4.90 10.77 -19.51
C GLY A 277 3.95 10.47 -20.67
N SER A 278 4.45 10.36 -21.90
CA SER A 278 3.62 10.02 -23.08
C SER A 278 3.07 8.60 -23.06
N TYR A 279 3.65 7.72 -22.26
CA TYR A 279 3.23 6.32 -22.09
C TYR A 279 2.69 6.07 -20.67
N PRO A 280 1.87 5.03 -20.46
CA PRO A 280 1.36 4.69 -19.13
C PRO A 280 2.47 4.48 -18.11
N PRO A 281 2.24 4.83 -16.82
CA PRO A 281 3.21 4.57 -15.77
C PRO A 281 3.25 3.08 -15.39
N ASN A 282 4.35 2.65 -14.77
CA ASN A 282 4.43 1.34 -14.12
C ASN A 282 3.57 1.29 -12.83
N ALA A 283 3.53 0.14 -12.16
CA ALA A 283 2.72 -0.05 -10.95
C ALA A 283 3.13 0.85 -9.76
N MET A 284 4.32 1.44 -9.79
CA MET A 284 4.76 2.46 -8.82
C MET A 284 4.43 3.89 -9.24
N GLY A 285 3.82 4.13 -10.40
CA GLY A 285 3.46 5.45 -10.91
C GLY A 285 4.57 6.17 -11.67
N LEU A 286 5.64 5.49 -12.06
CA LEU A 286 6.78 6.03 -12.80
C LEU A 286 6.61 5.82 -14.30
N HIS A 287 6.84 6.88 -15.08
CA HIS A 287 6.79 6.84 -16.54
C HIS A 287 8.17 6.63 -17.14
N ASP A 288 8.18 6.17 -18.39
CA ASP A 288 9.34 6.12 -19.30
C ASP A 288 10.53 5.30 -18.76
N MET A 289 10.26 4.35 -17.82
CA MET A 289 11.29 3.47 -17.28
C MET A 289 11.88 2.48 -18.29
N HIS A 290 11.28 2.37 -19.47
CA HIS A 290 11.76 1.62 -20.62
C HIS A 290 11.75 2.52 -21.84
N GLY A 291 12.92 2.77 -22.43
CA GLY A 291 13.04 3.61 -23.65
C GLY A 291 13.09 5.10 -23.33
N ASN A 292 12.59 5.92 -24.24
CA ASN A 292 12.69 7.37 -24.32
C ASN A 292 14.15 7.84 -24.32
N VAL A 293 14.78 8.01 -23.14
CA VAL A 293 16.23 8.27 -23.06
C VAL A 293 16.90 7.36 -22.03
N TRP A 294 18.15 7.00 -22.25
CA TRP A 294 19.00 6.42 -21.22
C TRP A 294 19.10 7.36 -20.01
N GLU A 295 19.21 6.79 -18.82
CA GLU A 295 19.26 7.55 -17.58
C GLU A 295 20.54 7.28 -16.83
N TRP A 296 21.29 8.35 -16.50
CA TRP A 296 22.42 8.27 -15.60
C TRP A 296 22.03 7.82 -14.19
N THR A 297 22.84 6.93 -13.63
CA THR A 297 22.78 6.59 -12.20
C THR A 297 24.01 7.10 -11.45
N SER A 298 24.02 7.02 -10.13
CA SER A 298 25.16 7.46 -9.30
C SER A 298 26.37 6.52 -9.35
N ASP A 299 26.12 5.25 -9.70
CA ASP A 299 27.06 4.15 -9.52
C ASP A 299 28.20 4.17 -10.52
N TRP A 300 29.42 3.85 -10.05
CA TRP A 300 30.47 3.40 -10.93
C TRP A 300 30.13 2.02 -11.48
N TYR A 301 30.48 1.76 -12.72
CA TYR A 301 30.27 0.46 -13.33
C TYR A 301 31.44 -0.49 -13.03
N ASP A 302 31.08 -1.72 -12.67
CA ASP A 302 31.97 -2.89 -12.67
C ASP A 302 31.20 -4.09 -13.20
N LYS A 303 31.80 -4.81 -14.17
CA LYS A 303 31.20 -5.98 -14.82
C LYS A 303 30.87 -7.11 -13.82
N LEU A 304 31.65 -7.24 -12.74
CA LEU A 304 31.52 -8.31 -11.74
C LEU A 304 30.78 -7.86 -10.48
N TYR A 305 30.30 -6.61 -10.42
CA TYR A 305 29.74 -6.03 -9.19
C TYR A 305 28.63 -6.91 -8.58
N TYR A 306 27.73 -7.49 -9.38
CA TYR A 306 26.63 -8.31 -8.88
C TYR A 306 27.07 -9.57 -8.12
N SER A 307 28.29 -10.05 -8.34
CA SER A 307 28.85 -11.19 -7.61
C SER A 307 29.30 -10.88 -6.16
N TYR A 308 29.46 -9.60 -5.83
CA TYR A 308 29.91 -9.15 -4.50
C TYR A 308 29.15 -7.93 -3.98
N SER A 309 28.06 -7.55 -4.64
CA SER A 309 27.18 -6.46 -4.21
C SER A 309 26.67 -6.69 -2.79
N PRO A 310 26.68 -5.67 -1.92
CA PRO A 310 26.05 -5.78 -0.61
C PRO A 310 24.53 -5.96 -0.77
N ALA A 311 23.93 -6.77 0.12
CA ALA A 311 22.51 -7.05 0.07
C ALA A 311 21.62 -5.85 0.48
N LYS A 312 22.20 -4.81 1.14
CA LYS A 312 21.45 -3.64 1.60
C LYS A 312 22.00 -2.37 0.95
N ASP A 313 21.12 -1.61 0.35
CA ASP A 313 21.37 -0.29 -0.24
C ASP A 313 22.68 -0.23 -1.08
N PRO A 314 22.87 -1.12 -2.08
CA PRO A 314 24.10 -1.14 -2.87
C PRO A 314 24.28 0.18 -3.63
N GLN A 315 25.50 0.69 -3.64
CA GLN A 315 25.86 2.00 -4.19
C GLN A 315 26.89 1.90 -5.32
N GLY A 316 27.07 0.72 -5.87
CA GLY A 316 28.15 0.46 -6.82
C GLY A 316 29.53 0.37 -6.18
N PRO A 317 30.56 0.11 -6.98
CA PRO A 317 31.95 0.18 -6.53
C PRO A 317 32.33 1.58 -6.05
N LYS A 318 33.27 1.67 -5.09
CA LYS A 318 33.74 2.97 -4.54
C LYS A 318 34.42 3.85 -5.58
N GLN A 319 34.97 3.26 -6.63
CA GLN A 319 35.68 3.95 -7.71
C GLN A 319 35.53 3.17 -9.03
N GLY A 320 35.66 3.83 -10.13
CA GLY A 320 35.61 3.28 -11.48
C GLY A 320 36.00 4.30 -12.54
N SER A 321 35.97 3.91 -13.81
CA SER A 321 36.31 4.79 -14.93
C SER A 321 35.05 5.26 -15.68
N VAL A 322 33.93 4.53 -15.55
CA VAL A 322 32.66 4.80 -16.25
C VAL A 322 31.48 4.68 -15.31
N LYS A 323 30.40 5.40 -15.59
CA LYS A 323 29.18 5.42 -14.81
C LYS A 323 28.08 4.57 -15.46
N VAL A 324 27.27 3.93 -14.63
CA VAL A 324 26.12 3.14 -15.07
C VAL A 324 25.03 4.06 -15.64
N ARG A 325 24.39 3.61 -16.72
CA ARG A 325 23.15 4.13 -17.28
C ARG A 325 22.15 3.01 -17.50
N ARG A 326 20.86 3.33 -17.42
CA ARG A 326 19.77 2.34 -17.42
C ARG A 326 18.63 2.76 -18.35
N GLY A 327 17.71 1.85 -18.66
CA GLY A 327 16.41 2.10 -19.28
C GLY A 327 16.36 1.91 -20.80
N GLY A 328 17.45 2.02 -21.48
CA GLY A 328 17.41 2.12 -22.95
C GLY A 328 17.00 3.53 -23.38
N GLY A 329 17.05 3.82 -24.66
CA GLY A 329 16.60 5.10 -25.22
C GLY A 329 15.79 4.88 -26.50
N TRP A 330 15.30 5.98 -27.10
CA TRP A 330 14.51 5.98 -28.32
C TRP A 330 15.14 5.24 -29.52
N ASN A 331 16.46 5.15 -29.54
CA ASN A 331 17.24 4.43 -30.54
C ASN A 331 17.75 3.06 -30.04
N SER A 332 17.25 2.57 -28.93
CA SER A 332 17.57 1.25 -28.39
C SER A 332 16.52 0.23 -28.77
N PHE A 333 16.96 -1.00 -29.13
CA PHE A 333 16.04 -2.11 -29.29
C PHE A 333 15.44 -2.55 -27.96
N PRO A 334 14.28 -3.22 -27.94
CA PRO A 334 13.65 -3.75 -26.72
C PRO A 334 14.61 -4.55 -25.84
N MET A 335 15.52 -5.32 -26.42
CA MET A 335 16.54 -6.06 -25.68
C MET A 335 17.36 -5.19 -24.72
N TRP A 336 17.70 -3.96 -25.11
CA TRP A 336 18.49 -3.03 -24.32
C TRP A 336 17.64 -2.18 -23.35
N ALA A 337 16.32 -2.26 -23.48
CA ALA A 337 15.39 -1.62 -22.56
C ALA A 337 14.90 -2.55 -21.43
N ARG A 338 15.44 -3.77 -21.29
CA ARG A 338 15.07 -4.71 -20.22
C ARG A 338 15.41 -4.15 -18.83
N SER A 339 14.61 -4.52 -17.84
CA SER A 339 14.80 -4.07 -16.45
C SER A 339 16.19 -4.40 -15.90
N SER A 340 16.75 -5.55 -16.28
CA SER A 340 18.08 -6.00 -15.84
C SER A 340 19.24 -5.49 -16.69
N PHE A 341 18.96 -4.97 -17.92
CA PHE A 341 20.03 -4.60 -18.85
C PHE A 341 20.89 -3.48 -18.28
N ARG A 342 22.19 -3.71 -18.21
CA ARG A 342 23.20 -2.76 -17.72
C ARG A 342 23.94 -2.15 -18.89
N ASN A 343 24.22 -0.86 -18.79
CA ASN A 343 25.09 -0.18 -19.73
C ASN A 343 25.87 0.92 -19.02
N TRP A 344 26.89 1.46 -19.66
CA TRP A 344 27.78 2.43 -19.06
C TRP A 344 28.34 3.42 -20.07
N ASN A 345 28.78 4.57 -19.57
CA ASN A 345 29.53 5.55 -20.36
C ASN A 345 30.57 6.27 -19.51
N ASP A 346 31.56 6.84 -20.19
CA ASP A 346 32.45 7.83 -19.60
C ASP A 346 31.66 9.00 -19.03
N ILE A 347 32.13 9.57 -17.90
CA ILE A 347 31.46 10.69 -17.21
C ILE A 347 31.33 11.94 -18.07
N ASP A 348 32.20 12.12 -19.10
CA ASP A 348 32.18 13.22 -20.07
C ASP A 348 31.23 12.92 -21.29
N THR A 349 30.59 11.77 -21.33
CA THR A 349 29.65 11.43 -22.40
C THR A 349 28.42 12.30 -22.33
N ARG A 350 28.06 12.87 -23.48
CA ARG A 350 26.86 13.67 -23.69
C ARG A 350 26.30 13.42 -25.07
N CYS A 351 25.15 12.79 -25.13
CA CYS A 351 24.54 12.38 -26.39
C CYS A 351 23.01 12.53 -26.35
N ALA A 352 22.44 12.64 -27.54
CA ALA A 352 21.04 12.96 -27.75
C ALA A 352 20.03 11.86 -27.35
N ASN A 353 20.52 10.79 -26.71
CA ASN A 353 19.71 9.71 -26.16
C ASN A 353 20.01 9.43 -24.68
N LEU A 354 20.75 10.32 -24.00
CA LEU A 354 21.20 10.13 -22.62
C LEU A 354 20.85 11.37 -21.78
N GLY A 355 19.92 11.18 -20.89
CA GLY A 355 19.44 12.13 -19.90
C GLY A 355 19.54 11.56 -18.48
N PHE A 356 18.62 11.92 -17.60
CA PHE A 356 18.60 11.46 -16.22
C PHE A 356 17.25 11.71 -15.54
N ARG A 357 16.99 10.97 -14.48
CA ARG A 357 15.97 11.32 -13.47
C ARG A 357 16.63 11.50 -12.11
N VAL A 358 15.91 12.10 -11.17
CA VAL A 358 16.43 12.38 -9.84
C VAL A 358 15.63 11.64 -8.77
N VAL A 359 16.30 11.37 -7.66
CA VAL A 359 15.68 10.91 -6.40
C VAL A 359 15.93 11.92 -5.31
N ALA A 360 15.06 11.90 -4.30
CA ALA A 360 15.21 12.74 -3.12
C ALA A 360 15.01 11.94 -1.84
N GLU A 361 15.73 12.33 -0.79
CA GLU A 361 15.58 11.72 0.53
C GLU A 361 14.35 12.28 1.23
N LEU A 362 13.64 11.40 1.94
CA LEU A 362 12.56 11.79 2.84
C LEU A 362 13.11 12.26 4.18
N SER A 363 12.56 13.31 4.73
CA SER A 363 12.82 13.69 6.12
C SER A 363 12.34 12.62 7.11
N PRO A 364 12.88 12.56 8.34
CA PRO A 364 12.39 11.62 9.35
C PRO A 364 10.88 11.75 9.63
N LEU A 365 10.32 12.95 9.51
CA LEU A 365 8.88 13.19 9.68
C LEU A 365 8.08 12.58 8.53
N GLU A 366 8.50 12.80 7.28
CA GLU A 366 7.86 12.21 6.10
C GLU A 366 7.95 10.68 6.12
N ILE A 367 9.07 10.10 6.56
CA ILE A 367 9.21 8.64 6.73
C ILE A 367 8.17 8.14 7.73
N LYS A 368 8.05 8.76 8.92
CA LYS A 368 7.04 8.38 9.92
C LYS A 368 5.60 8.52 9.40
N GLN A 369 5.30 9.58 8.66
CA GLN A 369 3.99 9.78 8.06
C GLN A 369 3.68 8.71 7.01
N HIS A 370 4.68 8.35 6.21
CA HIS A 370 4.54 7.28 5.23
C HIS A 370 4.32 5.92 5.89
N GLU A 371 5.16 5.56 6.86
CA GLU A 371 5.00 4.33 7.63
C GLU A 371 3.60 4.25 8.25
N LYS A 372 3.12 5.33 8.86
CA LYS A 372 1.76 5.40 9.40
C LYS A 372 0.70 5.20 8.31
N SER A 373 0.85 5.77 7.13
CA SER A 373 -0.11 5.63 6.01
C SER A 373 -0.17 4.22 5.43
N GLN A 374 0.94 3.48 5.47
CA GLN A 374 1.05 2.10 4.98
C GLN A 374 0.81 1.05 6.06
N SER A 375 0.85 1.44 7.33
CA SER A 375 0.52 0.55 8.45
C SER A 375 -0.96 0.19 8.42
N VAL A 376 -1.28 -1.03 8.86
CA VAL A 376 -2.67 -1.45 9.06
C VAL A 376 -3.03 -1.28 10.53
N SER A 377 -4.09 -0.54 10.80
CA SER A 377 -4.64 -0.32 12.14
C SER A 377 -5.86 -1.20 12.38
N LEU A 378 -5.77 -2.12 13.34
CA LEU A 378 -6.87 -2.99 13.75
C LEU A 378 -7.32 -2.62 15.16
N LEU A 379 -8.59 -2.30 15.33
CA LEU A 379 -9.19 -2.01 16.62
C LEU A 379 -10.09 -3.16 17.05
N PHE A 380 -9.85 -3.70 18.23
CA PHE A 380 -10.69 -4.71 18.86
C PHE A 380 -11.36 -4.11 20.10
N VAL A 381 -12.65 -4.35 20.24
CA VAL A 381 -13.42 -4.01 21.41
C VAL A 381 -14.04 -5.25 22.04
N GLY A 382 -14.43 -5.16 23.31
CA GLY A 382 -14.98 -6.25 24.09
C GLY A 382 -16.44 -6.61 23.72
N ASP A 383 -17.18 -7.05 24.73
CA ASP A 383 -18.51 -7.64 24.59
C ASP A 383 -19.57 -6.56 24.28
N ILE A 384 -20.40 -6.82 23.24
CA ILE A 384 -21.42 -5.92 22.72
C ILE A 384 -22.77 -6.60 22.86
N MET A 385 -23.56 -6.18 23.85
CA MET A 385 -24.90 -6.64 24.10
C MET A 385 -25.90 -5.48 23.86
N LEU A 386 -26.74 -5.60 22.84
CA LEU A 386 -27.68 -4.57 22.39
C LEU A 386 -29.14 -4.88 22.75
N ASP A 387 -29.33 -5.50 23.91
CA ASP A 387 -30.63 -5.73 24.58
C ASP A 387 -30.76 -4.82 25.81
N ASN A 388 -31.83 -4.93 26.56
CA ASN A 388 -32.13 -4.23 27.82
C ASN A 388 -31.81 -2.71 27.75
N GLY A 389 -30.92 -2.19 28.59
CA GLY A 389 -30.57 -0.77 28.64
C GLY A 389 -30.07 -0.23 27.31
N PRO A 390 -29.00 -0.81 26.72
CA PRO A 390 -28.49 -0.44 25.39
C PRO A 390 -29.54 -0.64 24.28
N GLY A 391 -30.29 -1.75 24.31
CA GLY A 391 -31.35 -2.02 23.33
C GLY A 391 -32.51 -1.03 23.38
N ASN A 392 -32.88 -0.59 24.60
CA ASN A 392 -33.87 0.46 24.79
C ASN A 392 -33.38 1.81 24.26
N ALA A 393 -32.10 2.14 24.45
CA ALA A 393 -31.50 3.35 23.90
C ALA A 393 -31.57 3.34 22.36
N VAL A 394 -31.18 2.23 21.73
CA VAL A 394 -31.29 2.02 20.25
C VAL A 394 -32.73 2.14 19.78
N SER A 395 -33.68 1.49 20.44
CA SER A 395 -35.10 1.52 20.10
C SER A 395 -35.71 2.93 20.21
N ASN A 396 -35.14 3.80 21.06
CA ASN A 396 -35.49 5.21 21.18
C ASN A 396 -34.67 6.13 20.25
N GLY A 397 -34.00 5.57 19.25
CA GLY A 397 -33.29 6.31 18.21
C GLY A 397 -31.92 6.82 18.59
N LYS A 398 -31.34 6.40 19.73
CA LYS A 398 -29.97 6.75 20.11
C LYS A 398 -28.96 5.89 19.34
N ASP A 399 -27.86 6.50 18.93
CA ASP A 399 -26.68 5.77 18.43
C ASP A 399 -25.86 5.28 19.63
N PRO A 400 -25.79 3.96 19.89
CA PRO A 400 -25.11 3.46 21.07
C PRO A 400 -23.61 3.68 21.07
N PHE A 401 -23.01 4.00 19.92
CA PHE A 401 -21.58 4.16 19.73
C PHE A 401 -21.15 5.61 19.49
N GLU A 402 -22.08 6.57 19.57
CA GLU A 402 -21.84 7.98 19.21
C GLU A 402 -20.63 8.57 19.91
N LYS A 403 -20.52 8.36 21.23
CA LYS A 403 -19.41 8.88 22.06
C LYS A 403 -18.06 8.23 21.75
N CYS A 404 -18.07 7.02 21.17
CA CYS A 404 -16.88 6.29 20.69
C CYS A 404 -16.65 6.40 19.18
N ALA A 405 -17.45 7.20 18.45
CA ALA A 405 -17.45 7.26 17.00
C ALA A 405 -16.04 7.53 16.41
N LYS A 406 -15.33 8.51 16.96
CA LYS A 406 -13.96 8.82 16.53
C LYS A 406 -13.02 7.64 16.73
N LEU A 407 -13.07 6.98 17.91
CA LEU A 407 -12.24 5.81 18.21
C LEU A 407 -12.48 4.67 17.22
N LEU A 408 -13.76 4.36 16.96
CA LEU A 408 -14.18 3.24 16.12
C LEU A 408 -13.91 3.46 14.63
N LEU A 409 -14.00 4.71 14.16
CA LEU A 409 -13.81 5.08 12.75
C LEU A 409 -12.34 5.39 12.38
N ASP A 410 -11.46 5.57 13.37
CA ASP A 410 -10.04 5.90 13.16
C ASP A 410 -9.17 4.65 12.91
N ALA A 411 -9.75 3.47 12.81
CA ALA A 411 -9.07 2.24 12.47
C ALA A 411 -9.43 1.75 11.07
N ASP A 412 -8.49 1.07 10.39
CA ASP A 412 -8.75 0.45 9.10
C ASP A 412 -9.76 -0.72 9.22
N VAL A 413 -9.70 -1.44 10.35
CA VAL A 413 -10.66 -2.51 10.68
C VAL A 413 -11.05 -2.42 12.15
N THR A 414 -12.34 -2.38 12.42
CA THR A 414 -12.90 -2.44 13.78
C THR A 414 -13.68 -3.75 13.96
N VAL A 415 -13.35 -4.48 15.04
CA VAL A 415 -13.87 -5.80 15.38
C VAL A 415 -14.42 -5.80 16.79
N GLY A 416 -15.58 -6.43 17.03
CA GLY A 416 -16.18 -6.62 18.36
C GLY A 416 -16.70 -8.04 18.55
N ASN A 417 -17.07 -8.38 19.78
CA ASN A 417 -17.81 -9.61 20.10
C ASN A 417 -19.30 -9.29 20.23
N LEU A 418 -20.12 -9.78 19.31
CA LEU A 418 -21.57 -9.56 19.36
C LEU A 418 -22.22 -10.60 20.27
N GLU A 419 -22.49 -10.20 21.49
CA GLU A 419 -22.99 -11.07 22.57
C GLU A 419 -24.50 -10.96 22.75
N CYS A 420 -25.22 -10.95 21.65
CA CYS A 420 -26.67 -11.04 21.56
C CYS A 420 -27.12 -11.53 20.19
N VAL A 421 -28.30 -12.09 20.07
CA VAL A 421 -28.89 -12.53 18.80
C VAL A 421 -29.61 -11.37 18.13
N LEU A 422 -29.29 -11.07 16.88
CA LEU A 422 -30.03 -10.08 16.07
C LEU A 422 -31.16 -10.73 15.26
N GLY A 423 -32.18 -9.95 14.98
CA GLY A 423 -33.31 -10.38 14.11
C GLY A 423 -34.39 -11.13 14.85
N LYS A 424 -35.34 -11.62 14.03
CA LYS A 424 -36.54 -12.36 14.50
C LYS A 424 -36.39 -13.83 14.14
N GLY A 425 -36.82 -14.74 14.99
CA GLY A 425 -36.78 -16.18 14.72
C GLY A 425 -36.11 -16.95 15.84
N GLY A 426 -36.14 -18.29 15.70
CA GLY A 426 -35.68 -19.20 16.74
C GLY A 426 -36.60 -19.26 17.97
N LYS A 427 -36.36 -20.25 18.78
CA LYS A 427 -37.02 -20.43 20.09
C LYS A 427 -36.02 -20.15 21.20
N GLN A 428 -36.48 -19.42 22.17
CA GLN A 428 -35.70 -19.13 23.38
C GLN A 428 -35.24 -20.43 24.05
N VAL A 429 -33.98 -20.55 24.35
CA VAL A 429 -33.43 -21.68 25.08
C VAL A 429 -33.66 -21.52 26.58
N ASN A 430 -33.60 -22.63 27.33
CA ASN A 430 -33.67 -22.56 28.79
C ASN A 430 -32.30 -22.12 29.35
N ASN A 431 -32.15 -20.78 29.51
CA ASN A 431 -30.96 -20.17 30.07
C ASN A 431 -31.36 -19.03 31.03
N THR A 432 -30.51 -18.68 32.00
CA THR A 432 -30.77 -17.63 32.98
C THR A 432 -30.80 -16.25 32.37
N TYR A 433 -29.89 -15.99 31.46
CA TYR A 433 -29.76 -14.73 30.71
C TYR A 433 -29.89 -15.03 29.22
N ILE A 434 -30.70 -14.25 28.53
CA ILE A 434 -31.02 -14.43 27.13
C ILE A 434 -31.13 -13.05 26.49
N PHE A 435 -30.35 -12.81 25.44
CA PHE A 435 -30.21 -11.49 24.85
C PHE A 435 -30.66 -11.47 23.38
N ARG A 436 -31.58 -10.52 23.09
CA ARG A 436 -32.01 -10.23 21.72
C ARG A 436 -31.83 -8.74 21.43
N GLY A 437 -30.86 -8.42 20.60
CA GLY A 437 -30.58 -7.05 20.22
C GLY A 437 -31.75 -6.35 19.54
N ALA A 438 -31.88 -5.05 19.78
CA ALA A 438 -32.92 -4.21 19.20
C ALA A 438 -32.91 -4.27 17.67
N SER A 439 -34.09 -4.11 17.01
CA SER A 439 -34.24 -4.25 15.57
C SER A 439 -33.39 -3.31 14.73
N ASP A 440 -33.07 -2.13 15.25
CA ASP A 440 -32.30 -1.10 14.57
C ASP A 440 -30.77 -1.22 14.81
N SER A 441 -30.35 -2.17 15.66
CA SER A 441 -28.94 -2.43 15.97
C SER A 441 -28.06 -2.66 14.72
N PRO A 442 -28.49 -3.38 13.68
CA PRO A 442 -27.67 -3.60 12.48
C PRO A 442 -27.26 -2.32 11.77
N LYS A 443 -28.11 -1.28 11.80
CA LYS A 443 -27.81 0.03 11.21
C LYS A 443 -26.63 0.71 11.91
N HIS A 444 -26.59 0.65 13.23
CA HIS A 444 -25.51 1.24 14.02
C HIS A 444 -24.24 0.40 13.93
N LEU A 445 -24.34 -0.93 14.01
CA LEU A 445 -23.20 -1.83 13.85
C LEU A 445 -22.51 -1.64 12.49
N LYS A 446 -23.28 -1.55 11.40
CA LYS A 446 -22.73 -1.31 10.04
C LYS A 446 -21.92 -0.03 9.93
N LYS A 447 -22.28 1.01 10.67
CA LYS A 447 -21.60 2.30 10.64
C LYS A 447 -20.17 2.20 11.21
N TYR A 448 -19.96 1.34 12.20
CA TYR A 448 -18.75 1.33 13.00
C TYR A 448 -17.91 0.05 12.92
N PHE A 449 -18.54 -1.10 12.63
CA PHE A 449 -17.87 -2.39 12.69
C PHE A 449 -17.69 -3.00 11.30
N HIS A 450 -16.51 -3.51 11.06
CA HIS A 450 -16.16 -4.25 9.86
C HIS A 450 -16.42 -5.75 10.04
N ALA A 451 -16.25 -6.26 11.26
CA ALA A 451 -16.43 -7.66 11.59
C ALA A 451 -16.88 -7.87 13.03
N LEU A 452 -17.64 -8.92 13.26
CA LEU A 452 -18.15 -9.31 14.58
C LEU A 452 -17.89 -10.79 14.84
N SER A 453 -17.33 -11.12 16.01
CA SER A 453 -17.30 -12.48 16.51
C SER A 453 -18.70 -12.90 16.96
N LEU A 454 -19.11 -14.09 16.55
CA LEU A 454 -20.32 -14.76 17.02
C LEU A 454 -19.99 -16.00 17.87
N ALA A 455 -18.71 -16.26 18.13
CA ALA A 455 -18.27 -17.39 18.94
C ALA A 455 -18.38 -17.08 20.43
N ASN A 456 -19.60 -16.97 20.96
CA ASN A 456 -19.89 -16.70 22.38
C ASN A 456 -21.08 -17.51 22.88
N ASN A 457 -21.28 -17.53 24.20
CA ASN A 457 -22.35 -18.28 24.87
C ASN A 457 -23.76 -17.75 24.60
N HIS A 458 -23.92 -16.50 24.13
CA HIS A 458 -25.24 -15.88 23.84
C HIS A 458 -25.64 -15.94 22.39
N ALA A 459 -24.76 -16.34 21.47
CA ALA A 459 -25.09 -16.49 20.06
C ALA A 459 -26.18 -17.55 19.77
N MET A 460 -26.40 -18.49 20.73
CA MET A 460 -27.38 -19.59 20.65
C MET A 460 -28.59 -19.41 21.56
N ASP A 461 -28.82 -18.23 22.11
CA ASP A 461 -29.94 -17.95 23.04
C ASP A 461 -31.34 -18.23 22.45
N PHE A 462 -31.42 -18.26 21.14
CA PHE A 462 -32.64 -18.61 20.40
C PHE A 462 -32.47 -19.84 19.50
N GLY A 463 -31.53 -20.71 19.87
CA GLY A 463 -31.22 -21.95 19.16
C GLY A 463 -30.62 -21.73 17.74
N PRO A 464 -30.44 -22.82 16.98
CA PRO A 464 -29.86 -22.78 15.63
C PRO A 464 -30.60 -21.81 14.66
N ASP A 465 -31.94 -21.78 14.69
CA ASP A 465 -32.70 -20.88 13.84
C ASP A 465 -32.53 -19.41 14.20
N GLY A 466 -32.31 -19.09 15.49
CA GLY A 466 -31.98 -17.76 15.95
C GLY A 466 -30.61 -17.31 15.46
N LEU A 467 -29.61 -18.21 15.55
CA LEU A 467 -28.26 -17.95 15.03
C LEU A 467 -28.27 -17.73 13.53
N ILE A 468 -28.99 -18.60 12.75
CA ILE A 468 -29.10 -18.43 11.29
C ILE A 468 -29.76 -17.10 10.97
N GLY A 469 -30.82 -16.72 11.69
CA GLY A 469 -31.44 -15.40 11.53
C GLY A 469 -30.50 -14.24 11.80
N CYS A 470 -29.62 -14.35 12.81
CA CYS A 470 -28.60 -13.37 13.10
C CYS A 470 -27.54 -13.27 11.96
N VAL A 471 -27.08 -14.41 11.46
CA VAL A 471 -26.18 -14.51 10.30
C VAL A 471 -26.78 -13.84 9.06
N ASP A 472 -28.07 -14.09 8.78
CA ASP A 472 -28.76 -13.48 7.65
C ASP A 472 -28.90 -11.96 7.79
N VAL A 473 -29.15 -11.47 9.01
CA VAL A 473 -29.20 -10.03 9.31
C VAL A 473 -27.84 -9.38 9.08
N LEU A 474 -26.76 -9.96 9.58
CA LEU A 474 -25.39 -9.43 9.38
C LEU A 474 -24.98 -9.46 7.91
N THR A 475 -25.28 -10.56 7.20
CA THR A 475 -25.02 -10.69 5.77
C THR A 475 -25.77 -9.61 4.96
N LYS A 476 -27.06 -9.40 5.25
CA LYS A 476 -27.86 -8.36 4.60
C LYS A 476 -27.35 -6.95 4.90
N ALA A 477 -26.83 -6.74 6.11
CA ALA A 477 -26.23 -5.48 6.50
C ALA A 477 -24.79 -5.30 5.94
N ASP A 478 -24.25 -6.30 5.25
CA ASP A 478 -22.87 -6.33 4.76
C ASP A 478 -21.87 -6.09 5.91
N ILE A 479 -22.03 -6.81 7.02
CA ILE A 479 -21.14 -6.85 8.18
C ILE A 479 -20.47 -8.21 8.20
N GLY A 480 -19.14 -8.25 8.21
CA GLY A 480 -18.39 -9.51 8.36
C GLY A 480 -18.68 -10.18 9.70
N PHE A 481 -18.69 -11.49 9.74
CA PHE A 481 -18.80 -12.26 10.98
C PHE A 481 -17.95 -13.53 10.90
N PHE A 482 -17.63 -14.11 12.06
CA PHE A 482 -16.79 -15.31 12.16
C PHE A 482 -17.08 -16.05 13.47
N GLY A 483 -16.66 -17.33 13.51
CA GLY A 483 -16.79 -18.18 14.71
C GLY A 483 -18.16 -18.80 14.92
N ALA A 484 -19.09 -18.66 13.97
CA ALA A 484 -20.38 -19.35 13.93
C ALA A 484 -20.79 -19.59 12.48
N GLY A 485 -21.66 -20.58 12.25
CA GLY A 485 -22.09 -20.92 10.90
C GLY A 485 -23.27 -21.88 10.84
N ARG A 486 -23.72 -22.19 9.61
CA ARG A 486 -24.81 -23.13 9.34
C ARG A 486 -24.41 -24.59 9.57
N ASP A 487 -23.12 -24.84 9.60
CA ASP A 487 -22.46 -26.11 9.89
C ASP A 487 -21.07 -25.87 10.45
N LEU A 488 -20.38 -26.94 10.83
CA LEU A 488 -19.00 -26.87 11.37
C LEU A 488 -18.02 -26.25 10.39
N GLN A 489 -18.14 -26.55 9.10
CA GLN A 489 -17.23 -26.00 8.09
C GLN A 489 -17.39 -24.47 7.99
N ALA A 490 -18.62 -23.97 7.95
CA ALA A 490 -18.91 -22.54 7.92
C ALA A 490 -18.46 -21.84 9.22
N ALA A 491 -18.71 -22.45 10.38
CA ALA A 491 -18.26 -21.89 11.67
C ALA A 491 -16.74 -21.80 11.79
N ARG A 492 -16.01 -22.76 11.19
CA ARG A 492 -14.54 -22.88 11.21
C ARG A 492 -13.84 -22.05 10.12
N SER A 493 -14.56 -21.59 9.08
CA SER A 493 -13.93 -20.95 7.90
C SER A 493 -13.19 -19.64 8.21
N GLY A 494 -13.49 -18.98 9.33
CA GLY A 494 -12.96 -17.66 9.65
C GLY A 494 -13.47 -16.57 8.70
N LEU A 495 -13.00 -15.34 8.89
CA LEU A 495 -13.28 -14.20 8.02
C LEU A 495 -11.97 -13.67 7.45
N MET A 496 -11.87 -13.59 6.12
CA MET A 496 -10.73 -12.99 5.42
C MET A 496 -11.09 -11.59 4.95
N LEU A 497 -10.20 -10.62 5.24
CA LEU A 497 -10.28 -9.24 4.80
C LEU A 497 -9.01 -8.89 4.02
N ASP A 498 -9.12 -8.04 2.99
CA ASP A 498 -7.99 -7.42 2.31
C ASP A 498 -7.97 -5.93 2.69
N VAL A 499 -6.89 -5.49 3.33
CA VAL A 499 -6.74 -4.12 3.81
C VAL A 499 -5.36 -3.61 3.44
N LYS A 500 -5.27 -2.60 2.59
CA LYS A 500 -4.00 -2.06 2.08
C LYS A 500 -3.08 -3.14 1.50
N GLY A 501 -3.65 -4.13 0.79
CA GLY A 501 -2.92 -5.26 0.23
C GLY A 501 -2.46 -6.32 1.24
N ARG A 502 -2.92 -6.24 2.50
CA ARG A 502 -2.67 -7.23 3.56
C ARG A 502 -3.87 -8.15 3.72
N LYS A 503 -3.63 -9.44 3.68
CA LYS A 503 -4.64 -10.45 3.97
C LYS A 503 -4.72 -10.70 5.47
N ILE A 504 -5.86 -10.36 6.06
CA ILE A 504 -6.16 -10.51 7.48
C ILE A 504 -7.17 -11.63 7.65
N VAL A 505 -6.89 -12.58 8.52
CA VAL A 505 -7.81 -13.66 8.87
C VAL A 505 -8.19 -13.55 10.34
N LEU A 506 -9.48 -13.46 10.60
CA LEU A 506 -10.09 -13.49 11.94
C LEU A 506 -10.71 -14.87 12.16
N LEU A 507 -10.35 -15.51 13.29
CA LEU A 507 -10.85 -16.82 13.69
C LEU A 507 -11.58 -16.70 15.04
N GLY A 508 -12.77 -17.23 15.17
CA GLY A 508 -13.56 -17.15 16.41
C GLY A 508 -13.73 -18.49 17.08
N TYR A 509 -13.54 -18.56 18.40
CA TYR A 509 -13.73 -19.79 19.17
C TYR A 509 -14.36 -19.49 20.53
N ASN A 510 -15.15 -20.45 21.05
CA ASN A 510 -15.82 -20.34 22.33
C ASN A 510 -15.56 -21.54 23.23
N ASP A 511 -15.15 -21.28 24.48
CA ASP A 511 -14.86 -22.31 25.50
C ASP A 511 -16.10 -22.75 26.28
N PHE A 512 -17.26 -22.18 26.00
CA PHE A 512 -18.50 -22.58 26.62
C PHE A 512 -18.95 -23.95 26.10
N ARG A 513 -18.90 -24.98 26.96
CA ARG A 513 -18.97 -26.40 26.55
C ARG A 513 -20.39 -26.97 26.51
N LYS A 514 -21.39 -26.22 26.12
CA LYS A 514 -22.72 -26.74 25.86
C LYS A 514 -22.73 -27.44 24.49
N GLU A 515 -22.88 -28.76 24.43
CA GLU A 515 -22.84 -29.54 23.17
C GLU A 515 -23.90 -29.07 22.18
N ASP A 516 -25.08 -28.65 22.64
CA ASP A 516 -26.17 -28.14 21.82
C ASP A 516 -25.85 -26.82 21.11
N TYR A 517 -24.83 -26.10 21.58
CA TYR A 517 -24.42 -24.80 21.01
C TYR A 517 -23.36 -24.94 19.93
N GLN A 518 -22.65 -26.08 19.91
CA GLN A 518 -21.55 -26.31 18.98
C GLN A 518 -22.08 -26.65 17.58
N ALA A 519 -21.43 -26.06 16.57
CA ALA A 519 -21.65 -26.43 15.19
C ALA A 519 -21.21 -27.90 14.96
N THR A 520 -22.00 -28.62 14.17
CA THR A 520 -21.67 -29.96 13.68
C THR A 520 -21.76 -29.98 12.14
N GLU A 521 -21.41 -31.11 11.52
CA GLU A 521 -21.52 -31.24 10.05
C GLU A 521 -22.92 -30.89 9.50
N ASN A 522 -23.96 -31.13 10.29
CA ASN A 522 -25.36 -30.99 9.86
C ASN A 522 -26.19 -30.05 10.76
N ARG A 523 -25.55 -29.28 11.62
CA ARG A 523 -26.23 -28.37 12.56
C ARG A 523 -25.50 -27.04 12.68
N ALA A 524 -26.26 -25.96 12.55
CA ALA A 524 -25.78 -24.61 12.81
C ALA A 524 -25.39 -24.47 14.29
N GLY A 525 -24.32 -23.71 14.54
CA GLY A 525 -23.83 -23.45 15.86
C GLY A 525 -22.59 -22.57 15.87
N ILE A 526 -22.00 -22.42 17.05
CA ILE A 526 -20.75 -21.71 17.29
C ILE A 526 -19.55 -22.65 17.19
N MET A 527 -18.39 -22.07 16.89
CA MET A 527 -17.13 -22.82 16.82
C MET A 527 -16.62 -23.12 18.23
N PRO A 528 -16.52 -24.41 18.64
CA PRO A 528 -16.01 -24.76 19.97
C PRO A 528 -14.48 -24.54 20.04
N LEU A 529 -14.00 -24.19 21.22
CA LEU A 529 -12.57 -24.08 21.48
C LEU A 529 -11.95 -25.50 21.57
N ASN A 530 -11.13 -25.80 20.58
CA ASN A 530 -10.21 -26.94 20.60
C ASN A 530 -8.83 -26.43 20.21
N SER A 531 -7.88 -26.49 21.14
CA SER A 531 -6.56 -25.88 20.97
C SER A 531 -5.80 -26.41 19.76
N ASP A 532 -5.98 -27.67 19.38
CA ASP A 532 -5.29 -28.25 18.22
C ASP A 532 -5.95 -27.78 16.91
N TRP A 533 -7.27 -27.59 16.88
CA TRP A 533 -7.96 -26.99 15.75
C TRP A 533 -7.56 -25.52 15.56
N VAL A 534 -7.39 -24.75 16.64
CA VAL A 534 -6.90 -23.36 16.55
C VAL A 534 -5.52 -23.33 15.89
N ILE A 535 -4.61 -24.24 16.30
CA ILE A 535 -3.27 -24.36 15.70
C ILE A 535 -3.34 -24.74 14.22
N GLU A 536 -4.19 -25.69 13.86
CA GLU A 536 -4.38 -26.13 12.47
C GLU A 536 -4.93 -24.98 11.61
N ASP A 537 -5.92 -24.26 12.12
CA ASP A 537 -6.55 -23.16 11.39
C ASP A 537 -5.61 -21.97 11.20
N ILE A 538 -4.79 -21.63 12.22
CA ILE A 538 -3.73 -20.63 12.10
C ILE A 538 -2.73 -21.02 11.01
N ARG A 539 -2.26 -22.27 11.01
CA ARG A 539 -1.32 -22.78 10.00
C ARG A 539 -1.94 -22.80 8.61
N THR A 540 -3.20 -23.22 8.50
CA THR A 540 -3.96 -23.19 7.24
C THR A 540 -4.08 -21.77 6.70
N ALA A 541 -4.43 -20.80 7.55
CA ALA A 541 -4.52 -19.41 7.16
C ALA A 541 -3.17 -18.88 6.64
N LYS A 542 -2.07 -19.20 7.32
CA LYS A 542 -0.71 -18.79 6.91
C LYS A 542 -0.25 -19.45 5.62
N GLN A 543 -0.42 -20.77 5.48
CA GLN A 543 0.17 -21.56 4.41
C GLN A 543 -0.71 -21.67 3.16
N ALA A 544 -2.01 -21.95 3.35
CA ALA A 544 -2.92 -22.18 2.24
C ALA A 544 -3.59 -20.90 1.73
N TRP A 545 -3.86 -19.93 2.62
CA TRP A 545 -4.51 -18.66 2.24
C TRP A 545 -3.53 -17.50 2.09
N ASN A 546 -2.25 -17.71 2.41
CA ASN A 546 -1.19 -16.70 2.39
C ASN A 546 -1.58 -15.46 3.22
N ALA A 547 -2.13 -15.69 4.43
CA ALA A 547 -2.53 -14.62 5.31
C ALA A 547 -1.32 -13.91 5.93
N ASP A 548 -1.27 -12.60 5.82
CA ASP A 548 -0.24 -11.78 6.47
C ASP A 548 -0.49 -11.67 7.97
N ILE A 549 -1.75 -11.58 8.37
CA ILE A 549 -2.21 -11.35 9.74
C ILE A 549 -3.24 -12.42 10.09
N VAL A 550 -3.05 -13.13 11.20
CA VAL A 550 -4.01 -14.12 11.70
C VAL A 550 -4.28 -13.85 13.17
N ILE A 551 -5.55 -13.59 13.52
CA ILE A 551 -5.94 -13.22 14.88
C ILE A 551 -7.09 -14.14 15.33
N PRO A 552 -6.84 -15.07 16.24
CA PRO A 552 -7.88 -15.77 16.97
C PRO A 552 -8.52 -14.83 18.02
N PHE A 553 -9.86 -14.76 18.00
CA PHE A 553 -10.69 -14.10 18.98
C PHE A 553 -11.42 -15.19 19.80
N ILE A 554 -11.13 -15.24 21.09
CA ILE A 554 -11.53 -16.35 21.95
C ILE A 554 -12.49 -15.86 23.04
N HIS A 555 -13.66 -16.46 23.14
CA HIS A 555 -14.61 -16.23 24.23
C HIS A 555 -14.41 -17.32 25.29
N TRP A 556 -13.74 -16.98 26.40
CA TRP A 556 -13.21 -17.97 27.33
C TRP A 556 -13.00 -17.47 28.75
N GLY A 557 -12.73 -18.40 29.66
CA GLY A 557 -12.37 -18.12 31.06
C GLY A 557 -13.58 -18.13 31.99
N ASN A 558 -13.43 -17.50 33.15
CA ASN A 558 -14.48 -17.44 34.17
C ASN A 558 -14.98 -16.01 34.35
N GLU A 559 -16.28 -15.84 34.38
CA GLU A 559 -16.91 -14.55 34.65
C GLU A 559 -16.39 -13.91 35.95
N MET A 560 -16.25 -12.61 35.95
CA MET A 560 -15.82 -11.77 37.11
C MET A 560 -14.43 -12.11 37.68
N LYS A 561 -13.59 -12.84 36.96
CA LYS A 561 -12.20 -13.09 37.35
C LYS A 561 -11.24 -12.15 36.64
N HIS A 562 -10.47 -11.39 37.44
CA HIS A 562 -9.52 -10.39 36.95
C HIS A 562 -8.18 -10.98 36.43
N ALA A 563 -7.96 -12.28 36.60
CA ALA A 563 -6.75 -12.93 36.16
C ALA A 563 -7.07 -14.16 35.30
N PRO A 564 -6.35 -14.33 34.18
CA PRO A 564 -6.49 -15.51 33.33
C PRO A 564 -5.92 -16.77 34.05
N THR A 565 -6.46 -17.91 33.71
CA THR A 565 -5.97 -19.20 34.20
C THR A 565 -4.60 -19.56 33.60
N GLN A 566 -3.91 -20.49 34.24
CA GLN A 566 -2.63 -21.00 33.68
C GLN A 566 -2.84 -21.74 32.34
N GLU A 567 -3.98 -22.37 32.15
CA GLU A 567 -4.34 -23.02 30.88
C GLU A 567 -4.48 -22.00 29.74
N GLN A 568 -5.21 -20.90 29.97
CA GLN A 568 -5.34 -19.82 29.00
C GLN A 568 -3.96 -19.26 28.60
N ARG A 569 -3.06 -19.03 29.59
CA ARG A 569 -1.69 -18.56 29.33
C ARG A 569 -0.89 -19.53 28.46
N THR A 570 -1.02 -20.84 28.73
CA THR A 570 -0.30 -21.87 27.99
C THR A 570 -0.82 -22.00 26.56
N GLN A 571 -2.13 -22.03 26.39
CA GLN A 571 -2.75 -22.17 25.07
C GLN A 571 -2.46 -20.95 24.18
N ALA A 572 -2.61 -19.73 24.68
CA ALA A 572 -2.36 -18.52 23.92
C ALA A 572 -0.91 -18.45 23.37
N LYS A 573 0.07 -18.84 24.19
CA LYS A 573 1.48 -18.92 23.75
C LYS A 573 1.68 -19.93 22.62
N ARG A 574 1.04 -21.12 22.71
CA ARG A 574 1.08 -22.13 21.63
C ARG A 574 0.50 -21.59 20.31
N TRP A 575 -0.56 -20.79 20.38
CA TRP A 575 -1.17 -20.18 19.18
C TRP A 575 -0.29 -19.12 18.56
N ILE A 576 0.38 -18.30 19.37
CA ILE A 576 1.42 -17.38 18.88
C ILE A 576 2.55 -18.16 18.22
N ASP A 577 3.03 -19.25 18.84
CA ASP A 577 4.07 -20.14 18.27
C ASP A 577 3.62 -20.82 16.94
N ALA A 578 2.32 -21.04 16.77
CA ALA A 578 1.74 -21.54 15.52
C ALA A 578 1.64 -20.50 14.40
N GLY A 579 1.87 -19.20 14.70
CA GLY A 579 1.86 -18.11 13.73
C GLY A 579 0.78 -17.05 13.92
N ALA A 580 -0.01 -17.08 15.03
CA ALA A 580 -0.95 -16.01 15.30
C ALA A 580 -0.22 -14.68 15.50
N THR A 581 -0.80 -13.59 14.96
CA THR A 581 -0.27 -12.23 15.06
C THR A 581 -0.56 -11.60 16.42
N ALA A 582 -1.71 -11.92 16.99
CA ALA A 582 -2.15 -11.56 18.34
C ALA A 582 -3.19 -12.60 18.79
N VAL A 583 -3.50 -12.63 20.08
CA VAL A 583 -4.65 -13.37 20.63
C VAL A 583 -5.54 -12.37 21.35
N ILE A 584 -6.83 -12.33 21.01
CA ILE A 584 -7.81 -11.43 21.61
C ILE A 584 -8.87 -12.27 22.34
N GLY A 585 -9.20 -11.89 23.56
CA GLY A 585 -10.16 -12.59 24.41
C GLY A 585 -11.30 -11.73 24.94
N GLY A 586 -12.43 -12.38 25.26
CA GLY A 586 -13.64 -11.85 25.88
C GLY A 586 -14.29 -12.86 26.83
N HIS A 587 -15.47 -12.62 27.35
CA HIS A 587 -16.31 -13.42 28.28
C HIS A 587 -16.20 -13.05 29.76
N PRO A 588 -15.04 -12.80 30.39
CA PRO A 588 -15.01 -12.52 31.83
C PRO A 588 -15.80 -11.27 32.27
N HIS A 589 -16.25 -10.43 31.32
CA HIS A 589 -16.94 -9.15 31.52
C HIS A 589 -16.12 -8.11 32.32
N VAL A 590 -14.90 -8.45 32.68
CA VAL A 590 -13.89 -7.59 33.31
C VAL A 590 -12.60 -7.66 32.50
N THR A 591 -11.83 -6.60 32.51
CA THR A 591 -10.52 -6.62 31.84
C THR A 591 -9.54 -7.52 32.58
N GLN A 592 -8.74 -8.26 31.82
CA GLN A 592 -7.65 -9.10 32.36
C GLN A 592 -6.30 -8.63 31.82
N THR A 593 -5.21 -9.10 32.43
CA THR A 593 -3.84 -8.74 32.03
C THR A 593 -3.59 -8.95 30.54
N ILE A 594 -2.71 -8.13 29.97
CA ILE A 594 -2.15 -8.33 28.65
C ILE A 594 -0.74 -8.87 28.81
N ASP A 595 -0.48 -10.05 28.25
CA ASP A 595 0.85 -10.63 28.16
C ASP A 595 1.44 -10.37 26.77
N SER A 596 2.73 -10.56 26.63
CA SER A 596 3.42 -10.59 25.33
C SER A 596 4.22 -11.87 25.20
N HIS A 597 4.15 -12.50 24.01
CA HIS A 597 4.97 -13.64 23.66
C HIS A 597 5.57 -13.42 22.28
N ARG A 598 6.90 -13.49 22.16
CA ARG A 598 7.63 -13.16 20.92
C ARG A 598 7.25 -11.78 20.34
N GLY A 599 7.08 -10.77 21.22
CA GLY A 599 6.69 -9.42 20.79
C GLY A 599 5.26 -9.29 20.27
N ARG A 600 4.39 -10.32 20.45
CA ARG A 600 2.99 -10.34 20.01
C ARG A 600 2.06 -10.29 21.20
N PRO A 601 1.04 -9.42 21.20
CA PRO A 601 0.15 -9.26 22.34
C PRO A 601 -0.81 -10.44 22.51
N ILE A 602 -1.05 -10.78 23.78
CA ILE A 602 -2.06 -11.72 24.23
C ILE A 602 -2.99 -10.98 25.20
N VAL A 603 -4.18 -10.68 24.74
CA VAL A 603 -5.24 -10.02 25.53
C VAL A 603 -6.20 -11.08 25.99
N TYR A 604 -6.23 -11.38 27.30
CA TYR A 604 -7.08 -12.47 27.80
C TYR A 604 -8.55 -12.08 27.91
N SER A 605 -8.86 -10.82 28.22
CA SER A 605 -10.21 -10.26 28.20
C SER A 605 -10.17 -8.76 28.00
N LEU A 606 -10.95 -8.29 27.04
CA LEU A 606 -11.21 -6.85 26.82
C LEU A 606 -12.29 -6.30 27.75
N GLY A 607 -13.04 -7.17 28.49
CA GLY A 607 -14.22 -6.78 29.27
C GLY A 607 -15.38 -6.34 28.39
N ASN A 608 -16.29 -5.57 28.94
CA ASN A 608 -17.48 -5.09 28.24
C ASN A 608 -17.15 -3.84 27.41
N PHE A 609 -17.81 -3.71 26.25
CA PHE A 609 -17.80 -2.49 25.45
C PHE A 609 -19.18 -1.79 25.45
N VAL A 610 -20.25 -2.56 25.22
CA VAL A 610 -21.65 -2.15 25.38
C VAL A 610 -22.36 -3.26 26.14
N PHE A 611 -22.81 -2.98 27.36
CA PHE A 611 -23.44 -4.00 28.17
C PHE A 611 -24.43 -3.37 29.14
N ASP A 612 -25.37 -4.17 29.68
CA ASP A 612 -26.32 -3.67 30.66
C ASP A 612 -25.65 -3.32 31.98
N TYR A 613 -26.24 -2.38 32.69
CA TYR A 613 -25.73 -1.93 33.95
C TYR A 613 -26.09 -2.91 35.08
N TYR A 614 -25.09 -3.62 35.59
CA TYR A 614 -25.24 -4.46 36.79
C TYR A 614 -24.47 -3.86 37.96
N PRO A 615 -25.11 -3.57 39.11
CA PRO A 615 -24.46 -2.92 40.23
C PRO A 615 -23.56 -3.85 41.08
N VAL A 616 -23.26 -5.09 40.60
CA VAL A 616 -22.60 -6.12 41.42
C VAL A 616 -21.10 -5.90 41.56
N ASP A 617 -20.43 -5.47 40.48
CA ASP A 617 -18.99 -5.16 40.47
C ASP A 617 -18.74 -3.94 39.58
N PRO A 618 -18.19 -2.83 40.14
CA PRO A 618 -17.86 -1.67 39.29
C PRO A 618 -16.88 -1.95 38.14
N ALA A 619 -16.08 -2.99 38.20
CA ALA A 619 -15.11 -3.35 37.19
C ALA A 619 -15.78 -3.76 35.84
N ILE A 620 -17.04 -4.20 35.87
CA ILE A 620 -17.79 -4.54 34.62
C ILE A 620 -18.16 -3.32 33.78
N TRP A 621 -18.08 -2.11 34.38
CA TRP A 621 -18.41 -0.86 33.70
C TRP A 621 -17.23 -0.31 32.91
N TYR A 622 -16.10 -0.98 32.96
CA TYR A 622 -14.90 -0.61 32.25
C TYR A 622 -14.48 -1.76 31.34
N GLY A 623 -14.16 -1.41 30.13
CA GLY A 623 -13.55 -2.31 29.16
C GLY A 623 -12.34 -1.65 28.51
N TRP A 624 -11.67 -2.43 27.69
CA TRP A 624 -10.61 -1.94 26.83
C TRP A 624 -10.99 -2.03 25.36
N ALA A 625 -10.66 -0.99 24.60
CA ALA A 625 -10.39 -1.12 23.19
C ALA A 625 -8.89 -1.31 23.01
N ILE A 626 -8.45 -2.26 22.24
CA ILE A 626 -7.05 -2.44 21.88
C ILE A 626 -6.83 -2.13 20.41
N ARG A 627 -5.91 -1.24 20.13
CA ARG A 627 -5.47 -0.92 18.77
C ARG A 627 -4.16 -1.64 18.49
N LEU A 628 -4.12 -2.44 17.44
CA LEU A 628 -2.92 -3.07 16.93
C LEU A 628 -2.46 -2.31 15.68
N THR A 629 -1.21 -1.85 15.67
CA THR A 629 -0.59 -1.23 14.51
C THR A 629 0.39 -2.20 13.87
N ILE A 630 0.05 -2.69 12.69
CA ILE A 630 0.86 -3.62 11.92
C ILE A 630 1.72 -2.80 10.95
N PRO A 631 3.05 -2.84 11.07
CA PRO A 631 3.94 -2.03 10.22
C PRO A 631 3.85 -2.43 8.74
N PRO A 632 4.30 -1.56 7.81
CA PRO A 632 4.36 -1.85 6.38
C PRO A 632 5.18 -3.11 6.07
N VAL A 633 4.94 -3.73 4.91
CA VAL A 633 5.79 -4.80 4.39
C VAL A 633 7.19 -4.24 4.16
N GLY A 634 8.22 -4.94 4.67
CA GLY A 634 9.62 -4.51 4.51
C GLY A 634 10.09 -3.42 5.47
N SER A 635 9.26 -3.02 6.46
CA SER A 635 9.68 -2.10 7.50
C SER A 635 10.90 -2.64 8.27
N PRO A 636 11.88 -1.76 8.64
CA PRO A 636 13.04 -2.14 9.46
C PRO A 636 12.68 -2.67 10.86
N LEU A 637 11.44 -2.40 11.33
CA LEU A 637 10.90 -2.97 12.56
C LEU A 637 10.51 -4.45 12.42
N GLY A 638 10.50 -4.99 11.19
CA GLY A 638 10.35 -6.41 10.90
C GLY A 638 11.71 -7.06 10.78
N SER A 639 12.07 -7.92 11.73
CA SER A 639 13.29 -8.69 11.68
C SER A 639 13.32 -9.71 10.52
N GLN A 640 14.41 -10.46 10.40
CA GLN A 640 14.79 -11.28 9.24
C GLN A 640 13.83 -12.40 8.86
N THR A 641 12.75 -12.62 9.61
CA THR A 641 11.68 -13.56 9.27
C THR A 641 10.30 -12.92 9.51
N PRO A 642 9.24 -13.33 8.79
CA PRO A 642 7.87 -12.87 9.05
C PRO A 642 7.38 -13.13 10.49
N GLU A 643 8.10 -13.97 11.23
CA GLU A 643 7.79 -14.41 12.60
C GLU A 643 8.23 -13.39 13.67
N ASP A 644 9.08 -12.42 13.32
CA ASP A 644 9.69 -11.50 14.27
C ASP A 644 9.19 -10.05 14.14
N VAL A 645 8.09 -9.81 13.43
CA VAL A 645 7.49 -8.49 13.32
C VAL A 645 6.97 -8.06 14.69
N LEU A 646 7.55 -7.02 15.26
CA LEU A 646 7.02 -6.37 16.47
C LEU A 646 5.69 -5.70 16.11
N ILE A 647 4.63 -6.09 16.81
CA ILE A 647 3.33 -5.46 16.73
C ILE A 647 3.29 -4.35 17.78
N ASP A 648 3.05 -3.13 17.36
CA ASP A 648 2.76 -2.04 18.29
C ASP A 648 1.29 -2.09 18.71
N TRP A 649 1.01 -1.88 20.00
CA TRP A 649 -0.36 -1.87 20.52
C TRP A 649 -0.56 -0.82 21.59
N GLU A 650 -1.74 -0.25 21.61
CA GLU A 650 -2.21 0.65 22.66
C GLU A 650 -3.56 0.17 23.21
N THR A 651 -3.77 0.39 24.49
CA THR A 651 -5.06 0.17 25.14
C THR A 651 -5.74 1.50 25.41
N ILE A 652 -7.02 1.58 25.08
CA ILE A 652 -7.88 2.72 25.35
C ILE A 652 -8.95 2.25 26.32
N THR A 653 -8.99 2.84 27.52
CA THR A 653 -10.03 2.53 28.49
C THR A 653 -11.36 3.12 28.04
N VAL A 654 -12.42 2.31 28.11
CA VAL A 654 -13.79 2.69 27.79
C VAL A 654 -14.65 2.43 29.01
N ALA A 655 -15.42 3.42 29.44
CA ALA A 655 -16.42 3.24 30.50
C ALA A 655 -17.81 3.18 29.89
N MET A 656 -18.75 2.57 30.61
CA MET A 656 -20.18 2.54 30.25
C MET A 656 -20.94 3.49 31.15
N ASP A 657 -21.85 4.27 30.57
CA ASP A 657 -22.78 5.10 31.32
C ASP A 657 -23.94 4.25 31.92
N PRO A 658 -24.81 4.81 32.75
CA PRO A 658 -25.90 4.06 33.39
C PRO A 658 -26.90 3.42 32.42
N GLN A 659 -26.84 3.74 31.13
CA GLN A 659 -27.60 3.09 30.07
C GLN A 659 -26.82 1.94 29.39
N GLY A 660 -25.60 1.66 29.86
CA GLY A 660 -24.70 0.68 29.27
C GLY A 660 -24.02 1.14 27.99
N LEU A 661 -24.00 2.45 27.69
CA LEU A 661 -23.42 3.00 26.46
C LEU A 661 -21.96 3.42 26.66
N PRO A 662 -21.06 3.08 25.74
CA PRO A 662 -19.63 3.27 25.90
C PRO A 662 -19.21 4.74 25.69
N HIS A 663 -18.22 5.17 26.42
CA HIS A 663 -17.48 6.40 26.17
C HIS A 663 -16.00 6.23 26.54
N PRO A 664 -15.06 6.82 25.77
CA PRO A 664 -13.65 6.78 26.13
C PRO A 664 -13.42 7.50 27.46
N VAL A 665 -12.50 6.97 28.27
CA VAL A 665 -12.06 7.62 29.51
C VAL A 665 -10.76 8.34 29.24
N ASP A 666 -10.72 9.64 29.47
CA ASP A 666 -9.47 10.38 29.50
C ASP A 666 -8.81 10.16 30.87
N LEU A 667 -7.70 9.43 30.89
CA LEU A 667 -6.97 9.14 32.14
C LEU A 667 -6.29 10.38 32.72
N ASN A 668 -6.43 11.56 32.11
CA ASN A 668 -5.92 12.83 32.61
C ASN A 668 -7.01 13.72 33.27
N GLU A 669 -8.26 13.27 33.29
CA GLU A 669 -9.35 13.81 34.10
C GLU A 669 -9.61 12.93 35.36
#